data_68310fe711e29c20e82bd95fedbf6b8b
#
_entry.id   68310fe711e29c20e82bd95fedbf6b8b
#
_cell.length_a   1.000
_cell.length_b   1.000
_cell.length_c   1.000
_cell.angle_alpha   90.00
_cell.angle_beta   90.00
_cell.angle_gamma   90.00
#
_symmetry.space_group_name_H-M   'P 1'
#
loop_
_entity.id
_entity.type
_entity.pdbx_description
1 polymer ?
#
loop_
_entity_poly.entity_id
_entity_poly.type
_entity_poly.pdbx_seq_one_letter_code
_entity_poly.pdbx_strand_id
1 'polypeptide(L)'
;MSARPTQLSPLVRTLRHVIFGASLSVGSLSMVQAAEVAPKVYHIAPSELEAALNQFGRESGVLISYGSQMTSGLKSRGLEGQYTPEQGLNALLEGTGLQAMADGNNGFTLQPVNAAGAPIELGVSTVVGDWLGAAQQTNVFEHPGARDVIRREEFERVGATSAREVLNRIPGVNAPDNNGTGSHDMALNFGIRGLNPRLASRSTVLMDGIPVPFAPYGQPQLSFAPISMGNMDAVDVVRGGGAVRYGPQNVGGIVNFVTRAIPDAPTLKGGIQTETSPSSSHDGFKTTGNLLAGGTADNGLGGAILYSGVRGGDWREHSDTEIDDLILKGKYQIDDANSLNAMAQYYDGEAQMPGGLSVVDYDADPYQSTRLKDKFWGRRTMFNFGYRYEQDARVFTANTFFTKTLRSGYLDQGSFVSLSPREYWVRGLETRFSQGFALGETWHEVGVGYRYVNEAGHELRYREPVTGELPTTASRNDRDTRGATEAHAFYIDDRIDIGKWTITPGIRYEMIDTAQNNNLTNARYQGDYSTALPALNVLYHLTDTWNLYANTEGSFGSVQYSQMPNRVTGDEVKPEKARTWELGTRYDNGNLRAEIGAFLINFDNQYDSNQTNDTVIARGETRHQGIETSVNYALEGLSPVLAGYDVYATYAFVDATIREDGPNKGNRVPFSSKHKGTMGVSYTEGPWKLNFDSSFQSDQFADNANTSAESADGSTGKIPGYMLFSTRANYDFGPQLSDLNVAVGMKNIFNRQYYTRSFDDNNRGKYVGEPRTVYVQTSVAF
;
A
#
# COMPACT_ATOMS: atom_id res chain seq x y z
N MET A 1 18.19 24.30 -22.57
CA MET A 1 17.21 23.57 -23.38
C MET A 1 15.90 23.65 -22.64
N SER A 2 14.92 24.37 -23.18
CA SER A 2 13.57 24.51 -22.61
C SER A 2 12.93 23.10 -22.60
N ALA A 3 12.75 22.52 -21.41
CA ALA A 3 11.94 21.32 -21.26
C ALA A 3 10.46 21.74 -21.40
N ARG A 4 9.99 21.88 -22.65
CA ARG A 4 8.57 21.79 -22.90
C ARG A 4 8.10 20.41 -22.36
N PRO A 5 6.94 20.30 -21.72
CA PRO A 5 6.36 19.00 -21.43
C PRO A 5 6.33 18.23 -22.73
N THR A 6 7.10 17.15 -22.83
CA THR A 6 7.07 16.25 -23.99
C THR A 6 5.65 15.73 -24.05
N GLN A 7 4.99 16.01 -25.18
CA GLN A 7 3.64 15.52 -25.43
C GLN A 7 3.62 14.00 -25.23
N LEU A 8 2.59 13.51 -24.54
CA LEU A 8 2.30 12.08 -24.41
C LEU A 8 2.49 11.37 -25.74
N SER A 9 3.03 10.15 -25.72
CA SER A 9 3.10 9.32 -26.91
C SER A 9 1.70 9.14 -27.50
N PRO A 10 1.55 9.04 -28.82
CA PRO A 10 0.24 8.86 -29.47
C PRO A 10 -0.58 7.71 -28.86
N LEU A 11 0.09 6.64 -28.43
CA LEU A 11 -0.53 5.46 -27.84
C LEU A 11 -1.22 5.79 -26.50
N VAL A 12 -0.55 6.54 -25.63
CA VAL A 12 -1.12 6.93 -24.30
C VAL A 12 -2.26 7.92 -24.48
N ARG A 13 -2.16 8.83 -25.45
CA ARG A 13 -3.26 9.75 -25.78
C ARG A 13 -4.49 9.02 -26.34
N THR A 14 -4.30 8.01 -27.16
CA THR A 14 -5.39 7.20 -27.71
C THR A 14 -6.06 6.38 -26.60
N LEU A 15 -5.29 5.75 -25.72
CA LEU A 15 -5.82 5.00 -24.57
C LEU A 15 -6.61 5.93 -23.62
N ARG A 16 -6.09 7.12 -23.37
CA ARG A 16 -6.72 8.16 -22.57
C ARG A 16 -8.12 8.53 -23.06
N HIS A 17 -8.31 8.74 -24.35
CA HIS A 17 -9.61 9.09 -24.94
C HIS A 17 -10.59 7.91 -24.97
N VAL A 18 -10.09 6.68 -25.11
CA VAL A 18 -10.93 5.47 -25.09
C VAL A 18 -11.51 5.20 -23.71
N ILE A 19 -10.73 5.37 -22.64
CA ILE A 19 -11.18 5.05 -21.27
C ILE A 19 -12.14 6.10 -20.73
N PHE A 20 -11.86 7.39 -20.93
CA PHE A 20 -12.75 8.46 -20.48
C PHE A 20 -13.95 8.73 -21.42
N GLY A 21 -13.90 8.25 -22.67
CA GLY A 21 -14.99 8.33 -23.63
C GLY A 21 -15.91 7.12 -23.68
N ALA A 22 -15.44 5.92 -23.29
CA ALA A 22 -16.20 4.68 -23.40
C ALA A 22 -17.35 4.53 -22.38
N SER A 23 -17.38 5.33 -21.31
CA SER A 23 -18.45 5.29 -20.31
C SER A 23 -19.80 5.86 -20.82
N LEU A 24 -19.88 6.37 -22.04
CA LEU A 24 -21.10 6.94 -22.64
C LEU A 24 -21.68 6.17 -23.83
N SER A 25 -21.05 5.03 -24.23
CA SER A 25 -21.55 4.23 -25.36
C SER A 25 -21.58 2.74 -25.04
N VAL A 26 -22.47 2.31 -24.13
CA VAL A 26 -22.90 0.92 -24.03
C VAL A 26 -23.96 0.68 -25.12
N GLY A 27 -23.50 0.43 -26.32
CA GLY A 27 -24.30 0.07 -27.46
C GLY A 27 -23.83 -1.26 -28.04
N SER A 28 -24.58 -2.33 -27.77
CA SER A 28 -24.63 -3.61 -28.49
C SER A 28 -23.28 -4.28 -28.81
N LEU A 29 -22.74 -5.04 -27.86
CA LEU A 29 -21.87 -6.18 -28.16
C LEU A 29 -22.72 -7.45 -28.07
N SER A 30 -22.77 -8.18 -29.18
CA SER A 30 -23.51 -9.44 -29.32
C SER A 30 -23.00 -10.45 -28.31
N MET A 31 -23.91 -11.03 -27.51
CA MET A 31 -23.62 -12.13 -26.59
C MET A 31 -23.02 -13.31 -27.36
N VAL A 32 -21.83 -13.73 -26.98
CA VAL A 32 -21.40 -15.11 -27.17
C VAL A 32 -22.02 -15.89 -26.03
N GLN A 33 -23.05 -16.64 -26.33
CA GLN A 33 -23.75 -17.52 -25.42
C GLN A 33 -22.80 -18.65 -25.01
N ALA A 34 -22.45 -18.75 -23.72
CA ALA A 34 -21.76 -19.91 -23.18
C ALA A 34 -22.63 -21.15 -23.48
N ALA A 35 -22.04 -22.18 -24.03
CA ALA A 35 -22.75 -23.42 -24.36
C ALA A 35 -23.25 -24.05 -23.06
N GLU A 36 -24.56 -24.11 -22.87
CA GLU A 36 -25.22 -24.80 -21.76
C GLU A 36 -24.88 -26.29 -21.89
N VAL A 37 -24.15 -26.84 -20.91
CA VAL A 37 -23.78 -28.27 -20.88
C VAL A 37 -25.06 -29.07 -20.62
N ALA A 38 -25.45 -29.89 -21.60
CA ALA A 38 -26.70 -30.68 -21.53
C ALA A 38 -26.71 -31.64 -20.32
N PRO A 39 -27.83 -31.75 -19.58
CA PRO A 39 -27.96 -32.70 -18.46
C PRO A 39 -27.78 -34.14 -18.92
N LYS A 40 -27.04 -34.94 -18.13
CA LYS A 40 -26.78 -36.36 -18.38
C LYS A 40 -27.40 -37.22 -17.28
N VAL A 41 -27.82 -38.45 -17.60
CA VAL A 41 -28.37 -39.40 -16.60
C VAL A 41 -27.20 -40.09 -15.89
N TYR A 42 -27.19 -40.06 -14.56
CA TYR A 42 -26.23 -40.73 -13.69
C TYR A 42 -26.89 -41.80 -12.84
N HIS A 43 -26.15 -42.90 -12.60
CA HIS A 43 -26.53 -44.00 -11.72
C HIS A 43 -25.35 -44.40 -10.84
N ILE A 44 -25.08 -43.62 -9.78
CA ILE A 44 -23.97 -43.83 -8.85
C ILE A 44 -24.56 -44.30 -7.52
N ALA A 45 -24.26 -45.53 -7.12
CA ALA A 45 -24.72 -46.08 -5.84
C ALA A 45 -24.04 -45.38 -4.62
N PRO A 46 -24.72 -45.31 -3.45
CA PRO A 46 -24.08 -44.87 -2.21
C PRO A 46 -22.81 -45.67 -1.92
N SER A 47 -21.71 -44.98 -1.71
CA SER A 47 -20.37 -45.58 -1.50
C SER A 47 -19.43 -44.63 -0.73
N GLU A 48 -18.20 -45.05 -0.47
CA GLU A 48 -17.17 -44.15 -0.01
C GLU A 48 -17.02 -42.97 -1.00
N LEU A 49 -16.88 -41.76 -0.49
CA LEU A 49 -16.92 -40.53 -1.31
C LEU A 49 -15.92 -40.55 -2.46
N GLU A 50 -14.70 -41.04 -2.22
CA GLU A 50 -13.66 -41.15 -3.24
C GLU A 50 -14.10 -42.08 -4.41
N ALA A 51 -14.74 -43.21 -4.12
CA ALA A 51 -15.22 -44.11 -5.14
C ALA A 51 -16.35 -43.49 -5.98
N ALA A 52 -17.29 -42.77 -5.33
CA ALA A 52 -18.39 -42.08 -6.00
C ALA A 52 -17.84 -40.92 -6.90
N LEU A 53 -16.88 -40.14 -6.43
CA LEU A 53 -16.23 -39.05 -7.20
C LEU A 53 -15.48 -39.57 -8.43
N ASN A 54 -14.73 -40.66 -8.25
CA ASN A 54 -14.03 -41.32 -9.36
C ASN A 54 -14.97 -41.91 -10.41
N GLN A 55 -16.13 -42.44 -9.99
CA GLN A 55 -17.16 -42.92 -10.92
C GLN A 55 -17.80 -41.74 -11.63
N PHE A 56 -18.17 -40.69 -10.92
CA PHE A 56 -18.78 -39.49 -11.49
C PHE A 56 -17.86 -38.80 -12.50
N GLY A 57 -16.55 -38.65 -12.21
CA GLY A 57 -15.58 -38.08 -13.11
C GLY A 57 -15.49 -38.87 -14.44
N ARG A 58 -15.49 -40.21 -14.38
CA ARG A 58 -15.51 -41.06 -15.57
C ARG A 58 -16.80 -40.92 -16.39
N GLU A 59 -17.95 -40.85 -15.70
CA GLU A 59 -19.24 -40.74 -16.39
C GLU A 59 -19.55 -39.37 -16.92
N SER A 60 -19.17 -38.29 -16.19
CA SER A 60 -19.42 -36.92 -16.61
C SER A 60 -18.39 -36.42 -17.63
N GLY A 61 -17.17 -36.92 -17.56
CA GLY A 61 -16.03 -36.44 -18.39
C GLY A 61 -15.40 -35.19 -17.82
N VAL A 62 -15.70 -34.80 -16.57
CA VAL A 62 -15.05 -33.66 -15.91
C VAL A 62 -13.89 -34.13 -15.04
N LEU A 63 -12.88 -33.29 -14.91
CA LEU A 63 -11.76 -33.52 -14.01
C LEU A 63 -12.15 -33.06 -12.61
N ILE A 64 -11.92 -33.89 -11.58
CA ILE A 64 -12.18 -33.53 -10.19
C ILE A 64 -10.86 -33.64 -9.42
N SER A 65 -10.39 -32.50 -8.93
CA SER A 65 -9.14 -32.39 -8.17
C SER A 65 -9.43 -32.30 -6.67
N TYR A 66 -8.82 -33.17 -5.85
CA TYR A 66 -8.97 -33.14 -4.39
C TYR A 66 -7.81 -33.86 -3.71
N GLY A 67 -7.50 -33.45 -2.46
CA GLY A 67 -6.53 -34.16 -1.61
C GLY A 67 -7.18 -35.43 -1.05
N SER A 68 -6.49 -36.59 -1.12
CA SER A 68 -7.01 -37.87 -0.62
C SER A 68 -7.38 -37.86 0.87
N GLN A 69 -6.78 -36.97 1.66
CA GLN A 69 -7.16 -36.79 3.07
C GLN A 69 -8.53 -36.13 3.26
N MET A 70 -9.00 -35.33 2.29
CA MET A 70 -10.27 -34.61 2.38
C MET A 70 -11.49 -35.54 2.20
N THR A 71 -11.33 -36.63 1.46
CA THR A 71 -12.40 -37.61 1.18
C THR A 71 -12.34 -38.83 2.09
N SER A 72 -11.27 -38.99 2.86
CA SER A 72 -11.04 -40.14 3.72
C SER A 72 -12.11 -40.28 4.81
N GLY A 73 -12.79 -41.42 4.85
CA GLY A 73 -13.87 -41.70 5.82
C GLY A 73 -15.20 -41.02 5.55
N LEU A 74 -15.31 -40.22 4.47
CA LEU A 74 -16.58 -39.63 4.05
C LEU A 74 -17.34 -40.55 3.10
N LYS A 75 -18.68 -40.53 3.18
CA LYS A 75 -19.59 -41.31 2.35
C LYS A 75 -20.52 -40.43 1.51
N SER A 76 -20.67 -40.77 0.25
CA SER A 76 -21.65 -40.16 -0.63
C SER A 76 -22.96 -40.93 -0.55
N ARG A 77 -24.10 -40.19 -0.63
CA ARG A 77 -25.45 -40.76 -0.74
C ARG A 77 -25.72 -41.36 -2.11
N GLY A 78 -24.77 -41.25 -3.06
CA GLY A 78 -24.95 -41.66 -4.44
C GLY A 78 -25.65 -40.58 -5.27
N LEU A 79 -25.84 -40.84 -6.55
CA LEU A 79 -26.49 -39.94 -7.49
C LEU A 79 -27.36 -40.73 -8.47
N GLU A 80 -28.64 -40.44 -8.51
CA GLU A 80 -29.58 -41.07 -9.44
C GLU A 80 -30.49 -40.01 -10.08
N GLY A 81 -30.45 -39.91 -11.41
CA GLY A 81 -31.27 -38.95 -12.15
C GLY A 81 -30.50 -38.17 -13.19
N GLN A 82 -31.14 -37.13 -13.71
CA GLN A 82 -30.61 -36.28 -14.78
C GLN A 82 -30.06 -34.98 -14.19
N TYR A 83 -28.77 -34.74 -14.33
CA TYR A 83 -28.06 -33.59 -13.78
C TYR A 83 -27.06 -33.00 -14.77
N THR A 84 -26.81 -31.72 -14.70
CA THR A 84 -25.58 -31.14 -15.26
C THR A 84 -24.35 -31.59 -14.43
N PRO A 85 -23.13 -31.55 -14.96
CA PRO A 85 -21.95 -31.96 -14.19
C PRO A 85 -21.81 -31.24 -12.83
N GLU A 86 -22.10 -29.95 -12.79
CA GLU A 86 -22.04 -29.15 -11.56
C GLU A 86 -23.13 -29.56 -10.56
N GLN A 87 -24.37 -29.70 -11.03
CA GLN A 87 -25.50 -30.14 -10.17
C GLN A 87 -25.29 -31.55 -9.63
N GLY A 88 -24.78 -32.48 -10.47
CA GLY A 88 -24.50 -33.84 -10.06
C GLY A 88 -23.39 -33.95 -9.02
N LEU A 89 -22.31 -33.15 -9.19
CA LEU A 89 -21.24 -33.12 -8.25
C LEU A 89 -21.65 -32.52 -6.91
N ASN A 90 -22.41 -31.43 -6.92
CA ASN A 90 -22.93 -30.81 -5.69
C ASN A 90 -23.88 -31.77 -4.94
N ALA A 91 -24.71 -32.53 -5.66
CA ALA A 91 -25.58 -33.56 -5.05
C ALA A 91 -24.77 -34.71 -4.43
N LEU A 92 -23.67 -35.16 -5.03
CA LEU A 92 -22.77 -36.18 -4.46
C LEU A 92 -22.07 -35.72 -3.20
N LEU A 93 -21.83 -34.42 -3.09
CA LEU A 93 -21.11 -33.79 -1.96
C LEU A 93 -22.07 -33.41 -0.81
N GLU A 94 -23.39 -33.49 -1.00
CA GLU A 94 -24.35 -33.09 0.02
C GLU A 94 -24.17 -33.86 1.32
N GLY A 95 -24.00 -33.15 2.43
CA GLY A 95 -23.79 -33.72 3.76
C GLY A 95 -22.35 -34.18 4.04
N THR A 96 -21.40 -34.01 3.11
CA THR A 96 -19.99 -34.35 3.30
C THR A 96 -19.16 -33.25 3.90
N GLY A 97 -19.68 -32.01 3.96
CA GLY A 97 -18.93 -30.83 4.36
C GLY A 97 -17.96 -30.33 3.30
N LEU A 98 -18.09 -30.79 2.05
CA LEU A 98 -17.30 -30.37 0.91
C LEU A 98 -18.18 -29.68 -0.14
N GLN A 99 -17.61 -28.76 -0.88
CA GLN A 99 -18.22 -28.09 -2.05
C GLN A 99 -17.30 -28.19 -3.26
N ALA A 100 -17.88 -28.14 -4.45
CA ALA A 100 -17.15 -28.12 -5.71
C ALA A 100 -17.02 -26.68 -6.22
N MET A 101 -15.82 -26.28 -6.57
CA MET A 101 -15.52 -25.02 -7.25
C MET A 101 -15.04 -25.32 -8.67
N ALA A 102 -15.65 -24.68 -9.67
CA ALA A 102 -15.23 -24.83 -11.06
C ALA A 102 -13.83 -24.19 -11.24
N ASP A 103 -12.91 -24.91 -11.89
CA ASP A 103 -11.52 -24.46 -12.13
C ASP A 103 -11.33 -23.74 -13.48
N GLY A 104 -12.41 -23.48 -14.22
CA GLY A 104 -12.39 -22.80 -15.51
C GLY A 104 -12.00 -23.69 -16.72
N ASN A 105 -11.48 -24.90 -16.49
CA ASN A 105 -11.00 -25.82 -17.55
C ASN A 105 -11.86 -27.11 -17.67
N ASN A 106 -13.16 -27.00 -17.55
CA ASN A 106 -14.09 -28.14 -17.53
C ASN A 106 -13.80 -29.14 -16.37
N GLY A 107 -13.19 -28.65 -15.28
CA GLY A 107 -12.86 -29.37 -14.07
C GLY A 107 -13.46 -28.73 -12.82
N PHE A 108 -13.34 -29.43 -11.69
CA PHE A 108 -13.78 -28.98 -10.38
C PHE A 108 -12.71 -29.30 -9.34
N THR A 109 -12.48 -28.37 -8.42
CA THR A 109 -11.68 -28.60 -7.21
C THR A 109 -12.60 -28.70 -5.99
N LEU A 110 -12.41 -29.72 -5.16
CA LEU A 110 -13.18 -29.86 -3.92
C LEU A 110 -12.56 -29.06 -2.80
N GLN A 111 -13.42 -28.39 -2.03
CA GLN A 111 -13.04 -27.59 -0.87
C GLN A 111 -14.02 -27.85 0.30
N PRO A 112 -13.58 -27.73 1.58
CA PRO A 112 -14.49 -27.77 2.72
C PRO A 112 -15.54 -26.65 2.66
N VAL A 113 -16.78 -26.96 2.97
CA VAL A 113 -17.82 -25.94 3.15
C VAL A 113 -17.64 -25.31 4.51
N ASN A 114 -17.29 -24.03 4.53
CA ASN A 114 -17.37 -23.23 5.74
C ASN A 114 -18.78 -22.72 5.93
N ALA A 115 -19.26 -22.71 7.16
CA ALA A 115 -20.55 -22.17 7.56
C ALA A 115 -20.71 -20.65 7.29
N ALA A 116 -19.73 -20.00 6.68
CA ALA A 116 -19.71 -18.57 6.43
C ALA A 116 -19.38 -18.17 4.97
N GLY A 117 -19.54 -19.08 3.99
CA GLY A 117 -19.53 -18.67 2.57
C GLY A 117 -18.28 -18.04 1.99
N ALA A 118 -17.10 -18.17 2.62
CA ALA A 118 -15.81 -17.76 2.05
C ALA A 118 -14.94 -19.00 1.80
N PRO A 119 -14.31 -19.16 0.61
CA PRO A 119 -13.42 -20.27 0.36
C PRO A 119 -12.20 -20.18 1.26
N ILE A 120 -11.93 -21.25 2.06
CA ILE A 120 -10.60 -21.43 2.67
C ILE A 120 -9.72 -22.02 1.59
N GLU A 121 -8.74 -21.28 1.12
CA GLU A 121 -7.57 -21.88 0.49
C GLU A 121 -6.83 -22.68 1.58
N LEU A 122 -6.93 -24.01 1.50
CA LEU A 122 -6.04 -24.88 2.29
C LEU A 122 -4.64 -24.61 1.80
N GLY A 123 -3.85 -23.93 2.63
CA GLY A 123 -2.47 -23.61 2.33
C GLY A 123 -1.71 -24.88 2.00
N VAL A 124 -1.25 -25.00 0.76
CA VAL A 124 -0.01 -25.70 0.48
C VAL A 124 0.96 -25.16 1.51
N SER A 125 1.70 -26.03 2.22
CA SER A 125 2.78 -25.62 3.11
C SER A 125 3.80 -24.89 2.27
N THR A 126 3.57 -23.62 2.04
CA THR A 126 4.42 -22.77 1.22
C THR A 126 5.61 -22.44 2.08
N VAL A 127 6.77 -22.86 1.64
CA VAL A 127 8.04 -22.29 2.12
C VAL A 127 7.90 -20.78 1.92
N VAL A 128 7.90 -20.02 3.02
CA VAL A 128 7.61 -18.58 2.99
C VAL A 128 8.85 -17.81 2.53
N GLY A 129 9.35 -18.14 1.33
CA GLY A 129 10.51 -17.48 0.74
C GLY A 129 10.34 -15.99 0.49
N ASP A 130 9.10 -15.52 0.31
CA ASP A 130 8.75 -14.10 0.16
C ASP A 130 7.35 -13.80 0.70
N TRP A 131 7.27 -13.47 1.98
CA TRP A 131 6.00 -13.21 2.65
C TRP A 131 5.30 -11.90 2.25
N LEU A 132 6.01 -10.96 1.58
CA LEU A 132 5.38 -9.77 0.99
C LEU A 132 4.81 -10.02 -0.41
N GLY A 133 5.28 -11.06 -1.10
CA GLY A 133 4.98 -11.24 -2.54
C GLY A 133 3.53 -11.55 -2.86
N ALA A 134 2.76 -12.10 -1.92
CA ALA A 134 1.42 -12.61 -2.19
C ALA A 134 0.29 -11.90 -1.43
N ALA A 135 0.57 -11.01 -0.48
CA ALA A 135 -0.41 -10.31 0.36
C ALA A 135 -1.53 -11.23 0.91
N GLN A 136 -1.20 -12.47 1.25
CA GLN A 136 -2.16 -13.48 1.68
C GLN A 136 -2.52 -13.32 3.16
N GLN A 137 -3.79 -13.49 3.51
CA GLN A 137 -4.28 -13.34 4.88
C GLN A 137 -3.71 -14.40 5.83
N THR A 138 -3.46 -15.61 5.33
CA THR A 138 -2.79 -16.69 6.07
C THR A 138 -1.38 -16.27 6.52
N ASN A 139 -0.67 -15.52 5.70
CA ASN A 139 0.65 -14.98 6.05
C ASN A 139 0.59 -13.92 7.15
N VAL A 140 -0.56 -13.22 7.32
CA VAL A 140 -0.76 -12.29 8.44
C VAL A 140 -0.86 -13.05 9.76
N PHE A 141 -1.61 -14.16 9.80
CA PHE A 141 -1.79 -14.96 11.01
C PHE A 141 -0.46 -15.56 11.50
N GLU A 142 0.38 -16.02 10.58
CA GLU A 142 1.69 -16.62 10.85
C GLU A 142 2.82 -15.59 11.01
N HIS A 143 2.54 -14.31 10.85
CA HIS A 143 3.58 -13.28 10.99
C HIS A 143 3.88 -12.99 12.47
N PRO A 144 5.16 -13.03 12.92
CA PRO A 144 5.53 -12.82 14.31
C PRO A 144 5.66 -11.33 14.70
N GLY A 145 4.72 -10.51 14.25
CA GLY A 145 4.67 -9.07 14.49
C GLY A 145 3.37 -8.45 13.97
N ALA A 146 3.18 -7.15 14.19
CA ALA A 146 1.99 -6.45 13.71
C ALA A 146 2.03 -6.27 12.20
N ARG A 147 1.05 -6.85 11.51
CA ARG A 147 0.91 -6.81 10.05
C ARG A 147 -0.55 -6.69 9.65
N ASP A 148 -0.84 -5.82 8.69
CA ASP A 148 -2.17 -5.64 8.10
C ASP A 148 -2.08 -5.75 6.58
N VAL A 149 -3.02 -6.46 6.00
CA VAL A 149 -3.22 -6.52 4.55
C VAL A 149 -4.62 -5.98 4.26
N ILE A 150 -4.70 -4.80 3.65
CA ILE A 150 -5.95 -4.20 3.20
C ILE A 150 -6.13 -4.55 1.73
N ARG A 151 -7.13 -5.36 1.42
CA ARG A 151 -7.40 -5.83 0.05
C ARG A 151 -8.30 -4.87 -0.72
N ARG A 152 -8.37 -5.07 -2.03
CA ARG A 152 -9.20 -4.27 -2.94
C ARG A 152 -10.66 -4.19 -2.48
N GLU A 153 -11.24 -5.30 -2.09
CA GLU A 153 -12.63 -5.37 -1.62
C GLU A 153 -12.86 -4.48 -0.39
N GLU A 154 -11.86 -4.38 0.48
CA GLU A 154 -11.95 -3.58 1.71
C GLU A 154 -11.87 -2.08 1.42
N PHE A 155 -10.95 -1.62 0.56
CA PHE A 155 -10.91 -0.20 0.23
C PHE A 155 -12.01 0.21 -0.76
N GLU A 156 -12.48 -0.68 -1.64
CA GLU A 156 -13.67 -0.46 -2.45
C GLU A 156 -14.95 -0.39 -1.59
N ARG A 157 -15.06 -1.22 -0.53
CA ARG A 157 -16.18 -1.19 0.41
C ARG A 157 -16.41 0.18 1.05
N VAL A 158 -15.36 0.96 1.24
CA VAL A 158 -15.40 2.29 1.85
C VAL A 158 -15.29 3.42 0.82
N GLY A 159 -15.12 3.10 -0.45
CA GLY A 159 -14.98 4.08 -1.53
C GLY A 159 -13.66 4.85 -1.53
N ALA A 160 -12.60 4.25 -0.96
CA ALA A 160 -11.28 4.86 -0.95
C ALA A 160 -10.64 4.83 -2.34
N THR A 161 -10.14 5.97 -2.82
CA THR A 161 -9.49 6.13 -4.13
C THR A 161 -8.01 6.49 -4.03
N SER A 162 -7.54 6.87 -2.85
CA SER A 162 -6.15 7.27 -2.61
C SER A 162 -5.44 6.36 -1.60
N ALA A 163 -4.11 6.26 -1.73
CA ALA A 163 -3.26 5.52 -0.78
C ALA A 163 -3.38 6.09 0.65
N ARG A 164 -3.57 7.41 0.80
CA ARG A 164 -3.78 8.09 2.06
C ARG A 164 -5.03 7.57 2.80
N GLU A 165 -6.15 7.44 2.10
CA GLU A 165 -7.41 6.96 2.67
C GLU A 165 -7.28 5.52 3.16
N VAL A 166 -6.60 4.65 2.40
CA VAL A 166 -6.36 3.26 2.78
C VAL A 166 -5.43 3.17 4.00
N LEU A 167 -4.30 3.88 3.99
CA LEU A 167 -3.32 3.86 5.08
C LEU A 167 -3.90 4.38 6.40
N ASN A 168 -4.79 5.37 6.37
CA ASN A 168 -5.44 5.92 7.57
C ASN A 168 -6.36 4.91 8.28
N ARG A 169 -6.67 3.78 7.68
CA ARG A 169 -7.49 2.70 8.29
C ARG A 169 -6.66 1.70 9.09
N ILE A 170 -5.33 1.76 8.97
CA ILE A 170 -4.40 0.85 9.65
C ILE A 170 -4.08 1.42 11.04
N PRO A 171 -4.12 0.60 12.11
CA PRO A 171 -3.77 1.05 13.46
C PRO A 171 -2.38 1.69 13.49
N GLY A 172 -2.23 2.80 14.22
CA GLY A 172 -0.94 3.47 14.39
C GLY A 172 -0.39 4.21 13.18
N VAL A 173 -1.07 4.16 12.01
CA VAL A 173 -0.67 4.91 10.81
C VAL A 173 -1.38 6.26 10.77
N ASN A 174 -0.63 7.33 10.56
CA ASN A 174 -1.14 8.69 10.35
C ASN A 174 -0.71 9.20 8.98
N ALA A 175 -1.65 9.32 8.04
CA ALA A 175 -1.45 9.84 6.70
C ALA A 175 -2.27 11.14 6.50
N PRO A 176 -1.75 12.29 6.94
CA PRO A 176 -2.46 13.58 6.88
C PRO A 176 -2.50 14.12 5.45
N ASP A 177 -3.53 14.91 5.21
CA ASP A 177 -3.75 15.64 3.97
C ASP A 177 -3.02 16.98 4.01
N ASN A 178 -1.73 16.94 3.80
CA ASN A 178 -0.85 18.11 3.86
C ASN A 178 0.35 17.90 2.94
N ASN A 179 0.48 18.76 1.95
CA ASN A 179 1.59 18.71 1.02
C ASN A 179 2.13 20.09 0.68
N GLY A 180 3.31 20.36 1.21
CA GLY A 180 4.05 21.58 0.87
C GLY A 180 4.86 21.47 -0.43
N THR A 181 5.06 20.29 -0.99
CA THR A 181 5.96 20.04 -2.13
C THR A 181 5.44 19.05 -3.17
N GLY A 182 4.15 18.89 -3.26
CA GLY A 182 3.44 18.02 -4.20
C GLY A 182 1.95 18.08 -3.92
N SER A 183 1.10 17.62 -4.83
CA SER A 183 -0.31 17.45 -4.55
C SER A 183 -0.53 16.20 -3.70
N HIS A 184 -1.66 16.14 -3.01
CA HIS A 184 -2.01 14.98 -2.18
C HIS A 184 -2.32 13.71 -2.99
N ASP A 185 -2.57 13.81 -4.29
CA ASP A 185 -2.71 12.64 -5.16
C ASP A 185 -1.37 12.13 -5.70
N MET A 186 -0.34 12.97 -5.74
CA MET A 186 0.96 12.64 -6.33
C MET A 186 2.08 12.50 -5.31
N ALA A 187 1.88 12.94 -4.08
CA ALA A 187 2.83 12.79 -2.98
C ALA A 187 2.19 12.03 -1.83
N LEU A 188 2.99 11.35 -1.04
CA LEU A 188 2.50 10.54 0.05
C LEU A 188 3.18 10.91 1.36
N ASN A 189 2.36 11.40 2.30
CA ASN A 189 2.75 11.63 3.68
C ASN A 189 2.13 10.55 4.55
N PHE A 190 2.94 9.84 5.31
CA PHE A 190 2.46 9.01 6.42
C PHE A 190 3.57 8.74 7.41
N GLY A 191 3.18 8.56 8.66
CA GLY A 191 4.06 8.09 9.73
C GLY A 191 3.39 6.94 10.47
N ILE A 192 4.18 5.98 10.89
CA ILE A 192 3.74 4.81 11.67
C ILE A 192 4.19 5.01 13.11
N ARG A 193 3.31 4.68 14.09
CA ARG A 193 3.64 4.72 15.53
C ARG A 193 4.19 6.07 16.02
N GLY A 194 3.60 7.16 15.53
CA GLY A 194 3.93 8.52 15.93
C GLY A 194 5.21 9.09 15.31
N LEU A 195 5.82 8.42 14.34
CA LEU A 195 6.88 8.99 13.52
C LEU A 195 6.34 10.16 12.69
N ASN A 196 7.18 11.15 12.44
CA ASN A 196 6.80 12.31 11.65
C ASN A 196 6.37 11.86 10.24
N PRO A 197 5.15 12.19 9.79
CA PRO A 197 4.60 11.70 8.54
C PRO A 197 5.18 12.35 7.28
N ARG A 198 6.00 13.39 7.42
CA ARG A 198 6.52 14.15 6.29
C ARG A 198 7.19 13.25 5.25
N LEU A 199 6.55 13.18 4.08
CA LEU A 199 7.00 12.47 2.88
C LEU A 199 7.40 11.00 3.12
N ALA A 200 6.83 10.36 4.16
CA ALA A 200 7.04 8.94 4.49
C ALA A 200 8.50 8.50 4.60
N SER A 201 9.42 9.40 4.89
CA SER A 201 10.88 9.22 4.76
C SER A 201 11.50 8.20 5.73
N ARG A 202 10.70 7.64 6.67
CA ARG A 202 11.15 6.67 7.67
C ARG A 202 10.48 5.30 7.54
N SER A 203 9.85 5.04 6.40
CA SER A 203 9.25 3.74 6.07
C SER A 203 9.79 3.23 4.75
N THR A 204 10.05 1.93 4.66
CA THR A 204 10.35 1.28 3.39
C THR A 204 9.08 1.18 2.57
N VAL A 205 8.99 1.89 1.46
CA VAL A 205 7.81 1.89 0.58
C VAL A 205 8.13 1.17 -0.72
N LEU A 206 7.33 0.16 -1.02
CA LEU A 206 7.53 -0.76 -2.14
C LEU A 206 6.26 -0.82 -3.01
N MET A 207 6.43 -1.22 -4.26
CA MET A 207 5.37 -1.68 -5.16
C MET A 207 5.82 -3.01 -5.77
N ASP A 208 5.09 -4.10 -5.50
CA ASP A 208 5.48 -5.48 -5.81
C ASP A 208 6.95 -5.78 -5.40
N GLY A 209 7.36 -5.32 -4.20
CA GLY A 209 8.72 -5.47 -3.66
C GLY A 209 9.77 -4.50 -4.22
N ILE A 210 9.44 -3.67 -5.21
CA ILE A 210 10.34 -2.71 -5.85
C ILE A 210 10.25 -1.36 -5.13
N PRO A 211 11.36 -0.68 -4.82
CA PRO A 211 11.31 0.62 -4.16
C PRO A 211 10.53 1.68 -4.93
N VAL A 212 9.62 2.36 -4.24
CA VAL A 212 8.86 3.48 -4.80
C VAL A 212 9.64 4.79 -4.74
N PRO A 213 10.38 5.14 -3.66
CA PRO A 213 11.16 6.36 -3.60
C PRO A 213 12.13 6.48 -4.77
N PHE A 214 12.33 7.71 -5.26
CA PHE A 214 13.18 7.96 -6.42
C PHE A 214 14.70 7.84 -6.14
N ALA A 215 15.11 7.76 -4.89
CA ALA A 215 16.42 7.32 -4.42
C ALA A 215 16.27 6.77 -2.99
N PRO A 216 16.04 5.44 -2.84
CA PRO A 216 15.70 4.81 -1.56
C PRO A 216 16.67 5.08 -0.41
N TYR A 217 17.94 5.28 -0.69
CA TYR A 217 18.97 5.63 0.30
C TYR A 217 19.20 7.14 0.38
N GLY A 218 19.51 7.80 -0.74
CA GLY A 218 19.94 9.19 -0.76
C GLY A 218 18.81 10.21 -0.72
N GLN A 219 17.61 9.85 -1.17
CA GLN A 219 16.41 10.71 -1.17
C GLN A 219 15.14 9.88 -1.02
N PRO A 220 14.88 9.31 0.17
CA PRO A 220 13.76 8.37 0.40
C PRO A 220 12.39 9.04 0.43
N GLN A 221 12.31 10.33 0.27
CA GLN A 221 11.11 11.16 0.40
C GLN A 221 10.12 10.91 -0.74
N LEU A 222 8.84 10.73 -0.40
CA LEU A 222 7.74 10.55 -1.35
C LEU A 222 7.05 11.87 -1.71
N SER A 223 7.83 12.90 -2.04
CA SER A 223 7.27 14.13 -2.65
C SER A 223 6.72 13.90 -4.06
N PHE A 224 7.00 12.74 -4.63
CA PHE A 224 6.38 12.15 -5.80
C PHE A 224 6.25 10.66 -5.56
N ALA A 225 5.02 10.17 -5.45
CA ALA A 225 4.67 8.78 -5.19
C ALA A 225 3.82 8.26 -6.37
N PRO A 226 4.44 7.60 -7.36
CA PRO A 226 3.73 7.10 -8.54
C PRO A 226 2.94 5.83 -8.23
N ILE A 227 1.90 5.99 -7.41
CA ILE A 227 1.01 4.93 -6.92
C ILE A 227 -0.42 5.33 -7.20
N SER A 228 -1.14 4.55 -8.00
CA SER A 228 -2.56 4.73 -8.27
C SER A 228 -3.36 3.54 -7.73
N MET A 229 -4.25 3.79 -6.77
CA MET A 229 -5.03 2.72 -6.11
C MET A 229 -5.89 1.92 -7.09
N GLY A 230 -6.29 2.49 -8.23
CA GLY A 230 -6.98 1.76 -9.31
C GLY A 230 -6.20 0.58 -9.88
N ASN A 231 -4.86 0.61 -9.79
CA ASN A 231 -3.97 -0.46 -10.23
C ASN A 231 -3.59 -1.45 -9.11
N MET A 232 -4.00 -1.22 -7.85
CA MET A 232 -3.61 -2.06 -6.70
C MET A 232 -4.67 -3.09 -6.36
N ASP A 233 -4.24 -4.27 -5.92
CA ASP A 233 -5.07 -5.33 -5.33
C ASP A 233 -5.02 -5.31 -3.80
N ALA A 234 -3.89 -4.90 -3.24
CA ALA A 234 -3.73 -4.83 -1.80
C ALA A 234 -2.70 -3.78 -1.38
N VAL A 235 -2.77 -3.38 -0.11
CA VAL A 235 -1.72 -2.66 0.60
C VAL A 235 -1.32 -3.51 1.80
N ASP A 236 -0.08 -3.96 1.83
CA ASP A 236 0.49 -4.82 2.87
C ASP A 236 1.42 -3.98 3.75
N VAL A 237 1.09 -3.89 5.03
CA VAL A 237 1.82 -3.04 5.97
C VAL A 237 2.32 -3.85 7.15
N VAL A 238 3.65 -3.86 7.32
CA VAL A 238 4.32 -4.41 8.48
C VAL A 238 4.77 -3.26 9.36
N ARG A 239 4.29 -3.23 10.59
CA ARG A 239 4.57 -2.19 11.58
C ARG A 239 5.65 -2.63 12.57
N GLY A 240 6.88 -2.81 12.11
CA GLY A 240 7.98 -3.46 12.82
C GLY A 240 8.26 -4.86 12.24
N GLY A 241 9.13 -5.65 12.82
CA GLY A 241 9.30 -7.09 12.56
C GLY A 241 9.67 -7.52 11.13
N GLY A 242 10.24 -6.64 10.31
CA GLY A 242 10.55 -6.98 8.92
C GLY A 242 11.96 -6.60 8.47
N ALA A 243 12.77 -6.08 9.39
CA ALA A 243 14.03 -5.44 9.07
C ALA A 243 15.07 -6.37 8.42
N VAL A 244 15.05 -7.66 8.71
CA VAL A 244 16.09 -8.58 8.20
C VAL A 244 16.03 -8.69 6.68
N ARG A 245 14.84 -8.91 6.13
CA ARG A 245 14.67 -9.14 4.68
C ARG A 245 14.51 -7.84 3.88
N TYR A 246 14.09 -6.74 4.52
CA TYR A 246 13.73 -5.48 3.86
C TYR A 246 14.45 -4.27 4.45
N GLY A 247 14.69 -3.27 3.64
CA GLY A 247 15.35 -2.00 3.95
C GLY A 247 15.59 -1.19 2.67
N PRO A 248 16.15 -0.01 2.76
CA PRO A 248 16.43 0.83 3.93
C PRO A 248 15.20 1.59 4.43
N GLN A 249 15.37 2.48 5.41
CA GLN A 249 14.33 3.38 5.93
C GLN A 249 13.18 2.64 6.65
N ASN A 250 13.49 1.52 7.32
CA ASN A 250 12.47 0.66 7.91
C ASN A 250 12.15 0.93 9.40
N VAL A 251 12.50 2.11 9.93
CA VAL A 251 12.19 2.48 11.33
C VAL A 251 10.68 2.46 11.61
N GLY A 252 9.87 2.97 10.66
CA GLY A 252 8.41 2.94 10.74
C GLY A 252 7.80 1.63 10.27
N GLY A 253 8.58 0.74 9.69
CA GLY A 253 8.09 -0.49 9.08
C GLY A 253 8.11 -0.46 7.55
N ILE A 254 7.32 -1.34 6.94
CA ILE A 254 7.30 -1.59 5.50
C ILE A 254 5.88 -1.42 4.99
N VAL A 255 5.71 -0.72 3.88
CA VAL A 255 4.45 -0.60 3.14
C VAL A 255 4.68 -1.11 1.72
N ASN A 256 4.02 -2.18 1.34
CA ASN A 256 4.09 -2.74 -0.01
C ASN A 256 2.74 -2.61 -0.70
N PHE A 257 2.70 -1.89 -1.80
CA PHE A 257 1.55 -1.79 -2.69
C PHE A 257 1.61 -2.95 -3.67
N VAL A 258 0.62 -3.84 -3.61
CA VAL A 258 0.53 -5.02 -4.47
C VAL A 258 -0.35 -4.70 -5.66
N THR A 259 0.21 -4.78 -6.87
CA THR A 259 -0.54 -4.48 -8.09
C THR A 259 -1.47 -5.63 -8.47
N ARG A 260 -2.54 -5.32 -9.21
CA ARG A 260 -3.50 -6.33 -9.70
C ARG A 260 -2.79 -7.46 -10.43
N ALA A 261 -3.18 -8.69 -10.10
CA ALA A 261 -2.59 -9.88 -10.68
C ALA A 261 -2.96 -10.03 -12.18
N ILE A 262 -2.14 -10.79 -12.93
CA ILE A 262 -2.50 -11.26 -14.27
C ILE A 262 -3.59 -12.31 -14.10
N PRO A 263 -4.80 -12.13 -14.69
CA PRO A 263 -5.88 -13.10 -14.57
C PRO A 263 -5.53 -14.46 -15.17
N ASP A 264 -6.11 -15.51 -14.63
CA ASP A 264 -5.92 -16.87 -15.18
C ASP A 264 -6.76 -17.10 -16.45
N ALA A 265 -7.92 -16.43 -16.59
CA ALA A 265 -8.75 -16.44 -17.78
C ALA A 265 -8.77 -15.05 -18.45
N PRO A 266 -9.11 -14.97 -19.75
CA PRO A 266 -9.33 -13.69 -20.42
C PRO A 266 -10.33 -12.83 -19.66
N THR A 267 -9.91 -11.66 -19.20
CA THR A 267 -10.67 -10.79 -18.30
C THR A 267 -10.52 -9.34 -18.73
N LEU A 268 -11.65 -8.62 -18.73
CA LEU A 268 -11.70 -7.17 -18.88
C LEU A 268 -12.51 -6.59 -17.73
N LYS A 269 -11.89 -5.77 -16.88
CA LYS A 269 -12.55 -5.10 -15.76
C LYS A 269 -12.25 -3.60 -15.82
N GLY A 270 -13.28 -2.78 -15.62
CA GLY A 270 -13.09 -1.33 -15.60
C GLY A 270 -14.02 -0.67 -14.59
N GLY A 271 -13.62 0.51 -14.12
CA GLY A 271 -14.41 1.30 -13.18
C GLY A 271 -14.12 2.78 -13.29
N ILE A 272 -15.09 3.59 -12.91
CA ILE A 272 -14.99 5.03 -12.84
C ILE A 272 -15.70 5.53 -11.58
N GLN A 273 -15.09 6.44 -10.86
CA GLN A 273 -15.69 7.18 -9.74
C GLN A 273 -15.58 8.68 -10.01
N THR A 274 -16.69 9.38 -9.86
CA THR A 274 -16.70 10.84 -9.88
C THR A 274 -17.19 11.36 -8.54
N GLU A 275 -16.49 12.34 -7.99
CA GLU A 275 -16.78 12.94 -6.71
C GLU A 275 -16.82 14.48 -6.81
N THR A 276 -17.59 15.10 -5.93
CA THR A 276 -17.68 16.55 -5.78
C THR A 276 -17.96 16.91 -4.32
N SER A 277 -17.56 18.11 -3.93
CA SER A 277 -17.66 18.62 -2.56
C SER A 277 -18.59 19.84 -2.48
N PRO A 278 -19.92 19.65 -2.53
CA PRO A 278 -20.89 20.77 -2.64
C PRO A 278 -20.93 21.69 -1.42
N SER A 279 -20.18 21.37 -0.37
CA SER A 279 -20.03 22.22 0.83
C SER A 279 -18.81 23.14 0.76
N SER A 280 -18.00 23.04 -0.29
CA SER A 280 -16.89 23.96 -0.57
C SER A 280 -17.39 25.20 -1.34
N SER A 281 -16.69 26.32 -1.16
CA SER A 281 -16.85 27.52 -2.00
C SER A 281 -16.26 27.37 -3.41
N HIS A 282 -15.37 26.37 -3.59
CA HIS A 282 -14.65 26.06 -4.82
C HIS A 282 -14.80 24.58 -5.17
N ASP A 283 -16.05 24.08 -5.21
CA ASP A 283 -16.32 22.69 -5.53
C ASP A 283 -15.94 22.36 -6.97
N GLY A 284 -15.05 21.36 -7.12
CA GLY A 284 -14.69 20.78 -8.40
C GLY A 284 -15.30 19.39 -8.58
N PHE A 285 -15.16 18.86 -9.77
CA PHE A 285 -15.39 17.45 -10.06
C PHE A 285 -14.06 16.75 -10.23
N LYS A 286 -13.85 15.71 -9.44
CA LYS A 286 -12.70 14.81 -9.59
C LYS A 286 -13.18 13.46 -10.05
N THR A 287 -12.57 12.94 -11.11
CA THR A 287 -12.89 11.64 -11.69
C THR A 287 -11.68 10.74 -11.68
N THR A 288 -11.84 9.56 -11.11
CA THR A 288 -10.84 8.50 -11.09
C THR A 288 -11.34 7.31 -11.92
N GLY A 289 -10.54 6.85 -12.88
CA GLY A 289 -10.86 5.70 -13.72
C GLY A 289 -9.81 4.62 -13.63
N ASN A 290 -10.20 3.34 -13.81
CA ASN A 290 -9.26 2.23 -13.87
C ASN A 290 -9.70 1.17 -14.89
N LEU A 291 -8.71 0.43 -15.41
CA LEU A 291 -8.91 -0.69 -16.34
C LEU A 291 -7.92 -1.81 -16.02
N LEU A 292 -8.37 -3.05 -16.12
CA LEU A 292 -7.55 -4.24 -16.22
C LEU A 292 -8.02 -5.02 -17.45
N ALA A 293 -7.08 -5.37 -18.32
CA ALA A 293 -7.31 -6.29 -19.43
C ALA A 293 -6.16 -7.31 -19.48
N GLY A 294 -6.46 -8.60 -19.44
CA GLY A 294 -5.41 -9.62 -19.42
C GLY A 294 -5.93 -11.03 -19.37
N GLY A 295 -5.01 -11.97 -19.31
CA GLY A 295 -5.30 -13.40 -19.18
C GLY A 295 -4.04 -14.24 -19.27
N THR A 296 -4.20 -15.53 -19.03
CA THR A 296 -3.15 -16.55 -19.11
C THR A 296 -3.57 -17.62 -20.11
N ALA A 297 -2.68 -17.97 -21.02
CA ALA A 297 -2.89 -19.05 -21.99
C ALA A 297 -2.48 -20.41 -21.40
N ASP A 298 -2.98 -21.50 -21.98
CA ASP A 298 -2.72 -22.88 -21.52
C ASP A 298 -1.23 -23.27 -21.50
N ASN A 299 -0.39 -22.57 -22.26
CA ASN A 299 1.06 -22.78 -22.28
C ASN A 299 1.79 -22.03 -21.15
N GLY A 300 1.09 -21.47 -20.17
CA GLY A 300 1.67 -20.74 -19.04
C GLY A 300 2.11 -19.32 -19.35
N LEU A 301 1.92 -18.80 -20.56
CA LEU A 301 2.19 -17.41 -20.90
C LEU A 301 1.00 -16.54 -20.52
N GLY A 302 1.22 -15.57 -19.63
CA GLY A 302 0.20 -14.62 -19.21
C GLY A 302 0.64 -13.18 -19.38
N GLY A 303 -0.34 -12.28 -19.57
CA GLY A 303 -0.10 -10.86 -19.67
C GLY A 303 -1.29 -10.02 -19.21
N ALA A 304 -1.01 -8.82 -18.72
CA ALA A 304 -2.04 -7.86 -18.35
C ALA A 304 -1.62 -6.42 -18.61
N ILE A 305 -2.60 -5.61 -18.94
CA ILE A 305 -2.53 -4.15 -19.00
C ILE A 305 -3.37 -3.61 -17.86
N LEU A 306 -2.77 -2.81 -16.99
CA LEU A 306 -3.43 -2.06 -15.95
C LEU A 306 -3.32 -0.58 -16.29
N TYR A 307 -4.41 0.14 -16.14
CA TYR A 307 -4.42 1.59 -16.27
C TYR A 307 -5.23 2.21 -15.14
N SER A 308 -4.73 3.31 -14.62
CA SER A 308 -5.45 4.17 -13.70
C SER A 308 -5.22 5.63 -14.06
N GLY A 309 -6.27 6.44 -14.00
CA GLY A 309 -6.18 7.87 -14.31
C GLY A 309 -7.01 8.71 -13.37
N VAL A 310 -6.56 9.94 -13.13
CA VAL A 310 -7.26 10.96 -12.34
C VAL A 310 -7.40 12.23 -13.17
N ARG A 311 -8.55 12.87 -13.10
CA ARG A 311 -8.83 14.16 -13.79
C ARG A 311 -9.72 15.03 -12.92
N GLY A 312 -9.37 16.33 -12.85
CA GLY A 312 -10.19 17.36 -12.20
C GLY A 312 -9.64 17.82 -10.86
N GLY A 313 -10.40 18.68 -10.21
CA GLY A 313 -10.02 19.35 -8.96
C GLY A 313 -10.78 18.83 -7.75
N ASP A 314 -10.18 19.03 -6.61
CA ASP A 314 -10.77 18.72 -5.31
C ASP A 314 -11.64 19.89 -4.78
N TRP A 315 -11.77 19.94 -3.46
CA TRP A 315 -12.58 20.95 -2.75
C TRP A 315 -11.90 22.32 -2.58
N ARG A 316 -10.67 22.50 -3.07
CA ARG A 316 -9.96 23.79 -2.97
C ARG A 316 -9.76 24.43 -4.33
N GLU A 317 -9.74 25.76 -4.35
CA GLU A 317 -9.26 26.52 -5.50
C GLU A 317 -7.84 26.09 -5.88
N HIS A 318 -7.51 26.04 -7.18
CA HIS A 318 -6.18 25.67 -7.68
C HIS A 318 -5.73 24.28 -7.25
N SER A 319 -6.59 23.26 -7.43
CA SER A 319 -6.34 21.85 -7.04
C SER A 319 -6.46 20.86 -8.18
N ASP A 320 -6.55 21.31 -9.43
CA ASP A 320 -6.68 20.41 -10.57
C ASP A 320 -5.51 19.41 -10.66
N THR A 321 -5.86 18.16 -10.87
CA THR A 321 -4.93 17.04 -10.97
C THR A 321 -5.19 16.24 -12.24
N GLU A 322 -4.11 15.89 -12.93
CA GLU A 322 -4.10 15.00 -14.08
C GLU A 322 -3.05 13.91 -13.88
N ILE A 323 -3.47 12.64 -13.85
CA ILE A 323 -2.60 11.48 -13.69
C ILE A 323 -2.93 10.42 -14.72
N ASP A 324 -1.89 9.84 -15.32
CA ASP A 324 -1.94 8.64 -16.13
C ASP A 324 -0.92 7.62 -15.59
N ASP A 325 -1.37 6.45 -15.17
CA ASP A 325 -0.55 5.36 -14.66
C ASP A 325 -0.84 4.07 -15.42
N LEU A 326 0.07 3.70 -16.31
CA LEU A 326 0.01 2.50 -17.13
C LEU A 326 1.01 1.46 -16.61
N ILE A 327 0.55 0.26 -16.32
CA ILE A 327 1.38 -0.87 -15.94
C ILE A 327 1.14 -2.02 -16.93
N LEU A 328 2.21 -2.56 -17.47
CA LEU A 328 2.22 -3.77 -18.27
C LEU A 328 2.85 -4.89 -17.45
N LYS A 329 2.17 -6.02 -17.35
CA LYS A 329 2.66 -7.23 -16.64
C LYS A 329 2.75 -8.40 -17.59
N GLY A 330 3.77 -9.23 -17.41
CA GLY A 330 3.95 -10.51 -18.09
C GLY A 330 4.38 -11.59 -17.13
N LYS A 331 3.88 -12.80 -17.30
CA LYS A 331 4.34 -14.02 -16.61
C LYS A 331 4.55 -15.14 -17.61
N TYR A 332 5.48 -16.03 -17.30
CA TYR A 332 5.68 -17.25 -18.07
C TYR A 332 6.07 -18.38 -17.13
N GLN A 333 5.20 -19.39 -17.03
CA GLN A 333 5.50 -20.63 -16.32
C GLN A 333 6.28 -21.53 -17.28
N ILE A 334 7.58 -21.72 -17.03
CA ILE A 334 8.48 -22.53 -17.89
C ILE A 334 8.19 -24.01 -17.67
N ASP A 335 8.09 -24.41 -16.40
CA ASP A 335 7.75 -25.74 -15.90
C ASP A 335 7.18 -25.61 -14.47
N ASP A 336 6.88 -26.72 -13.81
CA ASP A 336 6.28 -26.75 -12.47
C ASP A 336 7.14 -26.03 -11.40
N ALA A 337 8.45 -25.94 -11.61
CA ALA A 337 9.38 -25.35 -10.67
C ALA A 337 9.87 -23.94 -11.06
N ASN A 338 9.77 -23.56 -12.32
CA ASN A 338 10.43 -22.36 -12.86
C ASN A 338 9.45 -21.38 -13.48
N SER A 339 9.48 -20.14 -13.04
CA SER A 339 8.67 -19.07 -13.60
C SER A 339 9.44 -17.76 -13.81
N LEU A 340 9.00 -17.01 -14.79
CA LEU A 340 9.49 -15.66 -15.09
C LEU A 340 8.35 -14.66 -14.90
N ASN A 341 8.68 -13.46 -14.46
CA ASN A 341 7.77 -12.32 -14.44
C ASN A 341 8.46 -11.07 -14.95
N ALA A 342 7.67 -10.17 -15.51
CA ALA A 342 8.15 -8.87 -15.95
C ALA A 342 7.08 -7.82 -15.68
N MET A 343 7.50 -6.60 -15.36
CA MET A 343 6.63 -5.46 -15.17
C MET A 343 7.27 -4.20 -15.77
N ALA A 344 6.45 -3.39 -16.44
CA ALA A 344 6.86 -2.08 -16.88
C ALA A 344 5.79 -1.07 -16.44
N GLN A 345 6.21 0.06 -15.86
CA GLN A 345 5.32 1.16 -15.49
C GLN A 345 5.72 2.43 -16.23
N TYR A 346 4.73 3.14 -16.72
CA TYR A 346 4.83 4.52 -17.15
C TYR A 346 3.78 5.35 -16.41
N TYR A 347 4.27 6.23 -15.54
CA TYR A 347 3.46 7.15 -14.78
C TYR A 347 3.78 8.58 -15.22
N ASP A 348 2.76 9.37 -15.52
CA ASP A 348 2.84 10.80 -15.83
C ASP A 348 1.76 11.53 -15.05
N GLY A 349 2.14 12.55 -14.29
CA GLY A 349 1.20 13.29 -13.48
C GLY A 349 1.56 14.75 -13.36
N GLU A 350 0.52 15.58 -13.28
CA GLU A 350 0.58 17.02 -13.07
C GLU A 350 -0.53 17.45 -12.12
N ALA A 351 -0.23 18.39 -11.20
CA ALA A 351 -1.22 18.91 -10.28
C ALA A 351 -0.93 20.35 -9.89
N GLN A 352 -1.97 21.11 -9.72
CA GLN A 352 -1.97 22.40 -9.05
C GLN A 352 -1.86 22.21 -7.54
N MET A 353 -1.32 23.20 -6.82
CA MET A 353 -1.11 23.12 -5.37
C MET A 353 -1.67 24.35 -4.68
N PRO A 354 -2.79 24.23 -3.96
CA PRO A 354 -3.44 25.37 -3.31
C PRO A 354 -2.64 25.99 -2.16
N GLY A 355 -1.70 25.22 -1.56
CA GLY A 355 -0.84 25.69 -0.48
C GLY A 355 -1.52 25.86 0.88
N GLY A 356 -0.71 26.22 1.88
CA GLY A 356 -1.19 26.55 3.22
C GLY A 356 -1.75 27.95 3.31
N LEU A 357 -2.70 28.16 4.22
CA LEU A 357 -3.37 29.45 4.46
C LEU A 357 -2.90 30.06 5.78
N SER A 358 -2.71 31.38 5.81
CA SER A 358 -2.60 32.12 7.07
C SER A 358 -3.90 32.00 7.89
N VAL A 359 -3.87 32.36 9.15
CA VAL A 359 -5.09 32.36 9.99
C VAL A 359 -6.17 33.24 9.39
N VAL A 360 -5.79 34.45 8.94
CA VAL A 360 -6.74 35.41 8.36
C VAL A 360 -7.35 34.88 7.05
N ASP A 361 -6.53 34.29 6.18
CA ASP A 361 -7.00 33.72 4.92
C ASP A 361 -7.90 32.51 5.17
N TYR A 362 -7.53 31.64 6.12
CA TYR A 362 -8.32 30.47 6.49
C TYR A 362 -9.69 30.84 7.08
N ASP A 363 -9.75 31.88 7.91
CA ASP A 363 -10.98 32.35 8.53
C ASP A 363 -11.88 33.06 7.51
N ALA A 364 -11.29 33.68 6.47
CA ALA A 364 -12.05 34.32 5.38
C ALA A 364 -12.67 33.28 4.45
N ASP A 365 -11.90 32.33 3.95
CA ASP A 365 -12.34 31.19 3.15
C ASP A 365 -11.32 30.04 3.25
N PRO A 366 -11.60 28.94 3.95
CA PRO A 366 -10.69 27.82 4.11
C PRO A 366 -10.40 27.06 2.81
N TYR A 367 -11.18 27.27 1.75
CA TYR A 367 -11.07 26.58 0.48
C TYR A 367 -10.34 27.38 -0.60
N GLN A 368 -10.05 28.65 -0.37
CA GLN A 368 -9.29 29.49 -1.30
C GLN A 368 -7.83 29.03 -1.46
N SER A 369 -7.18 29.51 -2.51
CA SER A 369 -5.74 29.39 -2.73
C SER A 369 -5.06 30.76 -2.72
N THR A 370 -3.96 30.88 -2.00
CA THR A 370 -3.04 32.03 -2.06
C THR A 370 -1.79 31.73 -2.90
N ARG A 371 -1.73 30.57 -3.55
CA ARG A 371 -0.56 30.03 -4.26
C ARG A 371 -0.84 29.69 -5.73
N LEU A 372 -1.49 30.59 -6.46
CA LEU A 372 -1.95 30.34 -7.85
C LEU A 372 -0.82 30.06 -8.87
N LYS A 373 0.44 30.23 -8.49
CA LYS A 373 1.61 29.86 -9.31
C LYS A 373 2.14 28.45 -9.02
N ASP A 374 1.72 27.86 -7.90
CA ASP A 374 2.26 26.59 -7.46
C ASP A 374 1.69 25.43 -8.28
N LYS A 375 2.58 24.66 -8.87
CA LYS A 375 2.27 23.54 -9.74
C LYS A 375 3.35 22.49 -9.65
N PHE A 376 2.96 21.23 -9.68
CA PHE A 376 3.87 20.11 -9.59
C PHE A 376 3.63 19.13 -10.73
N TRP A 377 4.69 18.55 -11.28
CA TRP A 377 4.60 17.48 -12.27
C TRP A 377 5.70 16.46 -12.08
N GLY A 378 5.45 15.24 -12.47
CA GLY A 378 6.41 14.16 -12.39
C GLY A 378 6.13 13.04 -13.38
N ARG A 379 7.18 12.30 -13.70
CA ARG A 379 7.14 11.13 -14.58
C ARG A 379 8.02 10.05 -14.02
N ARG A 380 7.53 8.81 -14.03
CA ARG A 380 8.33 7.62 -13.74
C ARG A 380 8.24 6.64 -14.89
N THR A 381 9.39 6.09 -15.26
CA THR A 381 9.49 4.88 -16.06
C THR A 381 10.20 3.83 -15.23
N MET A 382 9.60 2.65 -15.14
CA MET A 382 10.15 1.53 -14.36
C MET A 382 10.08 0.25 -15.18
N PHE A 383 11.12 -0.57 -15.07
CA PHE A 383 11.18 -1.92 -15.58
C PHE A 383 11.63 -2.86 -14.48
N ASN A 384 10.97 -4.00 -14.38
CA ASN A 384 11.36 -5.11 -13.51
C ASN A 384 11.36 -6.40 -14.30
N PHE A 385 12.30 -7.27 -13.98
CA PHE A 385 12.33 -8.64 -14.46
C PHE A 385 12.69 -9.56 -13.30
N GLY A 386 11.88 -10.60 -13.10
CA GLY A 386 12.02 -11.56 -12.02
C GLY A 386 12.06 -13.00 -12.52
N TYR A 387 12.85 -13.81 -11.83
CA TYR A 387 12.89 -15.26 -11.95
C TYR A 387 12.58 -15.88 -10.60
N ARG A 388 11.74 -16.93 -10.57
CA ARG A 388 11.45 -17.74 -9.40
C ARG A 388 11.65 -19.21 -9.73
N TYR A 389 12.42 -19.87 -8.89
CA TYR A 389 12.51 -21.32 -8.80
C TYR A 389 11.89 -21.75 -7.48
N GLU A 390 10.99 -22.72 -7.53
CA GLU A 390 10.35 -23.31 -6.34
C GLU A 390 10.16 -24.80 -6.58
N GLN A 391 10.82 -25.61 -5.78
CA GLN A 391 10.68 -27.05 -5.80
C GLN A 391 10.89 -27.62 -4.39
N ASP A 392 9.96 -28.47 -3.94
CA ASP A 392 9.97 -29.03 -2.60
C ASP A 392 10.02 -27.91 -1.52
N ALA A 393 11.07 -27.94 -0.70
CA ALA A 393 11.32 -26.94 0.32
C ALA A 393 12.38 -25.91 -0.09
N ARG A 394 12.60 -25.68 -1.38
CA ARG A 394 13.58 -24.72 -1.92
C ARG A 394 12.89 -23.63 -2.70
N VAL A 395 13.21 -22.40 -2.36
CA VAL A 395 12.79 -21.23 -3.14
C VAL A 395 14.02 -20.38 -3.46
N PHE A 396 14.18 -20.06 -4.72
CA PHE A 396 15.16 -19.04 -5.16
C PHE A 396 14.42 -17.97 -5.97
N THR A 397 14.67 -16.72 -5.65
CA THR A 397 14.17 -15.59 -6.44
C THR A 397 15.32 -14.67 -6.83
N ALA A 398 15.25 -14.14 -8.02
CA ALA A 398 16.16 -13.10 -8.50
C ALA A 398 15.35 -12.02 -9.20
N ASN A 399 15.44 -10.79 -8.73
CA ASN A 399 14.75 -9.63 -9.29
C ASN A 399 15.77 -8.58 -9.68
N THR A 400 15.61 -8.02 -10.88
CA THR A 400 16.36 -6.83 -11.30
C THR A 400 15.39 -5.74 -11.69
N PHE A 401 15.71 -4.49 -11.32
CA PHE A 401 14.86 -3.36 -11.63
C PHE A 401 15.66 -2.14 -12.05
N PHE A 402 15.01 -1.32 -12.85
CA PHE A 402 15.50 -0.01 -13.27
C PHE A 402 14.36 1.00 -13.17
N THR A 403 14.62 2.14 -12.53
CA THR A 403 13.68 3.25 -12.50
C THR A 403 14.34 4.54 -12.94
N LYS A 404 13.62 5.33 -13.73
CA LYS A 404 13.96 6.71 -14.03
C LYS A 404 12.80 7.60 -13.60
N THR A 405 13.08 8.56 -12.73
CA THR A 405 12.09 9.51 -12.23
C THR A 405 12.50 10.93 -12.56
N LEU A 406 11.59 11.66 -13.17
CA LEU A 406 11.68 13.11 -13.39
C LEU A 406 10.61 13.77 -12.54
N ARG A 407 10.96 14.78 -11.76
CA ARG A 407 9.98 15.60 -11.04
C ARG A 407 10.38 17.07 -11.13
N SER A 408 9.39 17.93 -11.17
CA SER A 408 9.61 19.38 -11.12
C SER A 408 8.36 20.08 -10.59
N GLY A 409 8.48 21.37 -10.30
CA GLY A 409 7.36 22.18 -9.87
C GLY A 409 7.75 23.64 -9.81
N TYR A 410 6.71 24.49 -9.90
CA TYR A 410 6.78 25.88 -9.50
C TYR A 410 6.33 26.00 -8.05
N LEU A 411 7.14 26.70 -7.24
CA LEU A 411 6.84 26.95 -5.83
C LEU A 411 7.08 28.43 -5.52
N ASP A 412 6.04 29.09 -5.09
CA ASP A 412 6.10 30.45 -4.56
C ASP A 412 6.71 30.42 -3.15
N GLN A 413 7.85 31.10 -3.00
CA GLN A 413 8.63 31.22 -1.77
C GLN A 413 8.41 32.57 -1.08
N GLY A 414 7.37 33.30 -1.44
CA GLY A 414 7.06 34.63 -0.94
C GLY A 414 7.83 35.76 -1.64
N SER A 415 9.15 35.71 -1.70
CA SER A 415 9.98 36.72 -2.39
C SER A 415 10.38 36.34 -3.82
N PHE A 416 10.34 35.08 -4.16
CA PHE A 416 10.61 34.55 -5.49
C PHE A 416 9.78 33.28 -5.76
N VAL A 417 9.62 32.96 -7.04
CA VAL A 417 9.11 31.65 -7.49
C VAL A 417 10.30 30.80 -7.91
N SER A 418 10.32 29.55 -7.50
CA SER A 418 11.31 28.57 -7.91
C SER A 418 10.75 27.56 -8.92
N LEU A 419 11.59 27.18 -9.90
CA LEU A 419 11.44 26.00 -10.75
C LEU A 419 12.48 24.98 -10.32
N SER A 420 12.05 23.78 -9.92
CA SER A 420 12.90 22.77 -9.27
C SER A 420 12.95 21.42 -10.01
N PRO A 421 13.60 21.36 -11.21
CA PRO A 421 13.75 20.10 -11.94
C PRO A 421 14.69 19.15 -11.19
N ARG A 422 14.26 17.90 -11.05
CA ARG A 422 15.06 16.82 -10.46
C ARG A 422 14.93 15.56 -11.29
N GLU A 423 16.04 14.89 -11.50
CA GLU A 423 16.11 13.64 -12.25
C GLU A 423 16.87 12.60 -11.45
N TYR A 424 16.31 11.39 -11.36
CA TYR A 424 16.90 10.29 -10.61
C TYR A 424 16.86 9.00 -11.40
N TRP A 425 17.90 8.18 -11.21
CA TRP A 425 17.98 6.81 -11.72
C TRP A 425 18.30 5.87 -10.57
N VAL A 426 17.61 4.74 -10.56
CA VAL A 426 17.88 3.64 -9.63
C VAL A 426 17.97 2.33 -10.40
N ARG A 427 18.96 1.52 -10.09
CA ARG A 427 19.11 0.16 -10.59
C ARG A 427 19.36 -0.73 -9.39
N GLY A 428 18.73 -1.90 -9.43
CA GLY A 428 18.92 -2.88 -8.36
C GLY A 428 18.89 -4.31 -8.86
N LEU A 429 19.54 -5.14 -8.07
CA LEU A 429 19.49 -6.59 -8.15
C LEU A 429 19.19 -7.08 -6.75
N GLU A 430 18.22 -7.98 -6.63
CA GLU A 430 17.91 -8.66 -5.37
C GLU A 430 17.81 -10.14 -5.61
N THR A 431 18.55 -10.93 -4.83
CA THR A 431 18.50 -12.38 -4.86
C THR A 431 18.17 -12.91 -3.47
N ARG A 432 17.30 -13.91 -3.40
CA ARG A 432 16.90 -14.59 -2.17
C ARG A 432 16.91 -16.09 -2.40
N PHE A 433 17.38 -16.82 -1.40
CA PHE A 433 17.33 -18.27 -1.38
C PHE A 433 16.82 -18.72 -0.01
N SER A 434 15.85 -19.62 0.00
CA SER A 434 15.35 -20.29 1.20
C SER A 434 15.42 -21.80 1.02
N GLN A 435 15.82 -22.49 2.08
CA GLN A 435 15.87 -23.96 2.13
C GLN A 435 15.24 -24.46 3.42
N GLY A 436 14.13 -25.20 3.29
CA GLY A 436 13.53 -25.96 4.39
C GLY A 436 14.18 -27.33 4.57
N PHE A 437 14.37 -27.77 5.82
CA PHE A 437 14.82 -29.08 6.18
C PHE A 437 14.46 -29.45 7.62
N ALA A 438 14.34 -30.74 7.91
CA ALA A 438 14.15 -31.23 9.27
C ALA A 438 15.51 -31.52 9.94
N LEU A 439 15.65 -31.13 11.22
CA LEU A 439 16.78 -31.45 12.06
C LEU A 439 16.26 -32.04 13.40
N GLY A 440 16.23 -33.36 13.51
CA GLY A 440 15.57 -34.03 14.63
C GLY A 440 14.07 -33.78 14.64
N GLU A 441 13.55 -33.20 15.74
CA GLU A 441 12.15 -32.85 15.89
C GLU A 441 11.82 -31.40 15.47
N THR A 442 12.80 -30.66 14.95
CA THR A 442 12.65 -29.28 14.51
C THR A 442 12.61 -29.19 12.99
N TRP A 443 11.78 -28.25 12.49
CA TRP A 443 11.84 -27.83 11.11
C TRP A 443 12.58 -26.50 11.01
N HIS A 444 13.48 -26.39 10.06
CA HIS A 444 14.25 -25.20 9.79
C HIS A 444 13.96 -24.70 8.38
N GLU A 445 13.79 -23.39 8.23
CA GLU A 445 13.81 -22.69 6.94
C GLU A 445 14.89 -21.62 7.00
N VAL A 446 16.06 -21.93 6.48
CA VAL A 446 17.18 -20.97 6.40
C VAL A 446 17.00 -20.11 5.16
N GLY A 447 16.91 -18.80 5.35
CA GLY A 447 16.86 -17.78 4.33
C GLY A 447 18.15 -16.98 4.24
N VAL A 448 18.65 -16.78 3.03
CA VAL A 448 19.78 -15.87 2.75
C VAL A 448 19.42 -14.96 1.60
N GLY A 449 19.88 -13.71 1.65
CA GLY A 449 19.63 -12.77 0.58
C GLY A 449 20.72 -11.75 0.41
N TYR A 450 20.78 -11.24 -0.80
CA TYR A 450 21.66 -10.16 -1.20
C TYR A 450 20.90 -9.13 -2.02
N ARG A 451 21.14 -7.86 -1.74
CA ARG A 451 20.59 -6.75 -2.48
C ARG A 451 21.68 -5.76 -2.85
N TYR A 452 21.69 -5.37 -4.11
CA TYR A 452 22.51 -4.29 -4.65
C TYR A 452 21.61 -3.17 -5.15
N VAL A 453 21.92 -1.93 -4.77
CA VAL A 453 21.24 -0.73 -5.27
C VAL A 453 22.27 0.31 -5.66
N ASN A 454 22.13 0.85 -6.86
CA ASN A 454 22.92 1.99 -7.33
C ASN A 454 21.97 3.13 -7.72
N GLU A 455 22.18 4.30 -7.12
CA GLU A 455 21.35 5.47 -7.28
C GLU A 455 22.19 6.65 -7.83
N ALA A 456 21.58 7.44 -8.66
CA ALA A 456 22.13 8.71 -9.11
C ALA A 456 21.03 9.76 -9.21
N GLY A 457 21.31 10.97 -8.75
CA GLY A 457 20.37 12.08 -8.78
C GLY A 457 21.02 13.37 -9.24
N HIS A 458 20.24 14.20 -9.91
CA HIS A 458 20.62 15.56 -10.29
C HIS A 458 19.49 16.52 -9.95
N GLU A 459 19.75 17.49 -9.09
CA GLU A 459 18.79 18.48 -8.65
C GLU A 459 19.22 19.87 -9.10
N LEU A 460 18.29 20.57 -9.76
CA LEU A 460 18.45 21.96 -10.17
C LEU A 460 17.37 22.82 -9.50
N ARG A 461 17.66 24.10 -9.28
CA ARG A 461 16.67 25.10 -8.89
C ARG A 461 16.98 26.43 -9.58
N TYR A 462 15.98 26.94 -10.31
CA TYR A 462 16.00 28.24 -10.93
C TYR A 462 14.98 29.14 -10.24
N ARG A 463 15.25 30.45 -10.15
CA ARG A 463 14.34 31.38 -9.49
C ARG A 463 14.22 32.72 -10.21
N GLU A 464 13.02 33.30 -10.09
CA GLU A 464 12.67 34.65 -10.50
C GLU A 464 11.91 35.35 -9.36
N PRO A 465 11.98 36.73 -9.28
CA PRO A 465 11.15 37.46 -8.33
C PRO A 465 9.67 37.09 -8.45
N VAL A 466 8.93 37.08 -7.33
CA VAL A 466 7.49 36.70 -7.32
C VAL A 466 6.63 37.60 -8.20
N THR A 467 7.07 38.85 -8.42
CA THR A 467 6.39 39.82 -9.31
C THR A 467 6.78 39.68 -10.78
N GLY A 468 7.73 38.79 -11.10
CA GLY A 468 8.20 38.52 -12.45
C GLY A 468 7.44 37.42 -13.15
N GLU A 469 7.95 37.06 -14.33
CA GLU A 469 7.51 35.88 -15.06
C GLU A 469 7.88 34.57 -14.29
N LEU A 470 7.25 33.46 -14.68
CA LEU A 470 7.62 32.16 -14.12
C LEU A 470 9.06 31.81 -14.49
N PRO A 471 9.86 31.24 -13.56
CA PRO A 471 11.25 30.88 -13.84
C PRO A 471 11.36 29.84 -14.94
N THR A 472 12.40 29.95 -15.72
CA THR A 472 12.81 29.01 -16.78
C THR A 472 14.22 28.49 -16.52
N THR A 473 14.71 27.59 -17.36
CA THR A 473 16.12 27.12 -17.27
C THR A 473 17.15 28.21 -17.65
N ALA A 474 16.71 29.35 -18.14
CA ALA A 474 17.56 30.53 -18.38
C ALA A 474 17.61 31.48 -17.15
N SER A 475 16.71 31.27 -16.18
CA SER A 475 16.65 32.06 -14.95
C SER A 475 17.86 31.79 -14.03
N ARG A 476 18.00 32.58 -12.97
CA ARG A 476 19.11 32.42 -12.02
C ARG A 476 19.08 31.02 -11.40
N ASN A 477 20.13 30.24 -11.66
CA ASN A 477 20.34 28.94 -11.02
C ASN A 477 20.98 29.14 -9.63
N ASP A 478 20.37 28.63 -8.58
CA ASP A 478 20.89 28.69 -7.21
C ASP A 478 20.99 27.31 -6.53
N ARG A 479 20.66 26.24 -7.24
CA ARG A 479 20.96 24.85 -6.85
C ARG A 479 21.34 24.05 -8.08
N ASP A 480 22.53 23.44 -8.02
CA ASP A 480 23.00 22.44 -8.97
C ASP A 480 23.78 21.39 -8.17
N THR A 481 23.06 20.32 -7.76
CA THR A 481 23.64 19.26 -6.92
C THR A 481 23.48 17.91 -7.58
N ARG A 482 24.48 17.05 -7.45
CA ARG A 482 24.48 15.68 -7.88
C ARG A 482 24.72 14.76 -6.70
N GLY A 483 23.81 13.81 -6.50
CA GLY A 483 23.93 12.74 -5.52
C GLY A 483 24.21 11.41 -6.20
N ALA A 484 24.94 10.52 -5.53
CA ALA A 484 25.16 9.14 -5.92
C ALA A 484 25.26 8.26 -4.68
N THR A 485 24.65 7.07 -4.74
CA THR A 485 24.76 6.07 -3.68
C THR A 485 24.97 4.70 -4.31
N GLU A 486 25.88 3.92 -3.72
CA GLU A 486 26.06 2.50 -3.97
C GLU A 486 25.84 1.77 -2.65
N ALA A 487 24.92 0.82 -2.64
CA ALA A 487 24.53 0.11 -1.41
C ALA A 487 24.50 -1.41 -1.64
N HIS A 488 25.07 -2.12 -0.69
CA HIS A 488 25.07 -3.59 -0.61
C HIS A 488 24.42 -4.00 0.71
N ALA A 489 23.47 -4.92 0.65
CA ALA A 489 22.85 -5.49 1.83
C ALA A 489 22.86 -7.00 1.78
N PHE A 490 23.25 -7.63 2.88
CA PHE A 490 23.21 -9.07 3.06
C PHE A 490 22.33 -9.40 4.25
N TYR A 491 21.57 -10.47 4.18
CA TYR A 491 20.86 -10.98 5.34
C TYR A 491 20.92 -12.51 5.40
N ILE A 492 20.74 -12.99 6.61
CA ILE A 492 20.47 -14.39 6.94
C ILE A 492 19.44 -14.45 8.05
N ASP A 493 18.48 -15.34 7.92
CA ASP A 493 17.52 -15.72 8.96
C ASP A 493 17.32 -17.24 8.96
N ASP A 494 16.84 -17.78 10.09
CA ASP A 494 16.44 -19.17 10.23
C ASP A 494 15.09 -19.24 10.95
N ARG A 495 14.04 -19.63 10.26
CA ARG A 495 12.75 -19.91 10.87
C ARG A 495 12.80 -21.34 11.43
N ILE A 496 12.73 -21.46 12.75
CA ILE A 496 12.81 -22.71 13.50
C ILE A 496 11.43 -23.04 14.07
N ASP A 497 10.77 -24.07 13.56
CA ASP A 497 9.54 -24.58 14.12
C ASP A 497 9.81 -25.76 15.06
N ILE A 498 9.42 -25.61 16.34
CA ILE A 498 9.59 -26.62 17.39
C ILE A 498 8.32 -26.72 18.25
N GLY A 499 7.56 -27.80 18.09
CA GLY A 499 6.27 -27.96 18.75
C GLY A 499 5.32 -26.81 18.42
N LYS A 500 4.96 -25.99 19.43
CA LYS A 500 4.10 -24.82 19.28
C LYS A 500 4.85 -23.49 19.05
N TRP A 501 6.15 -23.54 18.94
CA TRP A 501 6.99 -22.36 18.82
C TRP A 501 7.53 -22.22 17.39
N THR A 502 7.46 -21.01 16.86
CA THR A 502 8.25 -20.57 15.70
C THR A 502 9.20 -19.49 16.17
N ILE A 503 10.50 -19.69 16.04
CA ILE A 503 11.56 -18.76 16.48
C ILE A 503 12.39 -18.40 15.27
N THR A 504 12.51 -17.11 14.97
CA THR A 504 13.26 -16.65 13.78
C THR A 504 14.33 -15.64 14.19
N PRO A 505 15.55 -16.09 14.56
CA PRO A 505 16.72 -15.23 14.63
C PRO A 505 17.16 -14.80 13.24
N GLY A 506 17.65 -13.58 13.12
CA GLY A 506 18.19 -13.08 11.86
C GLY A 506 19.09 -11.87 12.03
N ILE A 507 19.86 -11.57 11.00
CA ILE A 507 20.70 -10.40 10.94
C ILE A 507 20.80 -9.89 9.51
N ARG A 508 20.73 -8.56 9.37
CA ARG A 508 21.00 -7.85 8.12
C ARG A 508 22.23 -6.98 8.29
N TYR A 509 23.06 -6.91 7.29
CA TYR A 509 24.22 -6.04 7.23
C TYR A 509 24.17 -5.15 5.99
N GLU A 510 24.23 -3.84 6.20
CA GLU A 510 24.20 -2.83 5.14
C GLU A 510 25.57 -2.18 5.03
N MET A 511 26.03 -1.97 3.79
CA MET A 511 27.21 -1.18 3.43
C MET A 511 26.79 -0.15 2.39
N ILE A 512 27.06 1.12 2.64
CA ILE A 512 26.52 2.26 1.87
C ILE A 512 27.63 3.26 1.63
N ASP A 513 27.99 3.44 0.37
CA ASP A 513 28.83 4.53 -0.09
C ASP A 513 27.95 5.61 -0.71
N THR A 514 28.01 6.82 -0.19
CA THR A 514 27.18 7.94 -0.68
C THR A 514 28.00 9.19 -0.88
N ALA A 515 27.63 9.98 -1.89
CA ALA A 515 28.31 11.22 -2.22
C ALA A 515 27.32 12.29 -2.69
N GLN A 516 27.61 13.55 -2.38
CA GLN A 516 26.96 14.72 -2.96
C GLN A 516 27.97 15.72 -3.45
N ASN A 517 27.81 16.22 -4.67
CA ASN A 517 28.58 17.28 -5.25
C ASN A 517 27.69 18.51 -5.46
N ASN A 518 28.14 19.67 -5.05
CA ASN A 518 27.52 20.95 -5.38
C ASN A 518 28.32 21.62 -6.50
N ASN A 519 27.76 21.68 -7.71
CA ASN A 519 28.45 22.19 -8.90
C ASN A 519 28.58 23.71 -8.88
N LEU A 520 27.79 24.45 -8.10
CA LEU A 520 27.90 25.92 -7.99
C LEU A 520 29.07 26.36 -7.10
N THR A 521 29.36 25.54 -6.08
CA THR A 521 30.43 25.87 -5.11
C THR A 521 31.64 24.96 -5.24
N ASN A 522 31.59 23.93 -6.09
CA ASN A 522 32.58 22.86 -6.21
C ASN A 522 32.80 22.07 -4.89
N ALA A 523 31.86 22.17 -3.94
CA ALA A 523 31.93 21.42 -2.70
C ALA A 523 31.59 19.93 -2.95
N ARG A 524 32.34 19.05 -2.30
CA ARG A 524 32.12 17.59 -2.35
C ARG A 524 31.98 17.07 -0.94
N TYR A 525 30.95 16.21 -0.76
CA TYR A 525 30.65 15.52 0.46
C TYR A 525 30.60 14.01 0.17
N GLN A 526 31.23 13.21 1.03
CA GLN A 526 31.27 11.77 0.90
C GLN A 526 31.03 11.16 2.28
N GLY A 527 30.39 10.00 2.31
CA GLY A 527 30.17 9.22 3.53
C GLY A 527 30.19 7.72 3.19
N ASP A 528 30.82 6.95 4.05
CA ASP A 528 30.90 5.49 4.03
C ASP A 528 30.28 5.01 5.33
N TYR A 529 29.21 4.24 5.23
CA TYR A 529 28.43 3.80 6.39
C TYR A 529 28.20 2.31 6.34
N SER A 530 28.35 1.66 7.49
CA SER A 530 27.92 0.27 7.64
C SER A 530 27.10 0.09 8.91
N THR A 531 26.14 -0.84 8.88
CA THR A 531 25.31 -1.13 10.04
C THR A 531 24.84 -2.58 10.05
N ALA A 532 24.87 -3.18 11.25
CA ALA A 532 24.30 -4.49 11.51
C ALA A 532 22.96 -4.33 12.20
N LEU A 533 21.94 -5.02 11.71
CA LEU A 533 20.55 -4.94 12.14
C LEU A 533 20.10 -6.34 12.61
N PRO A 534 20.35 -6.71 13.87
CA PRO A 534 19.90 -7.99 14.40
C PRO A 534 18.40 -7.95 14.70
N ALA A 535 17.74 -9.09 14.46
CA ALA A 535 16.34 -9.31 14.79
C ALA A 535 16.13 -10.68 15.43
N LEU A 536 15.15 -10.77 16.30
CA LEU A 536 14.64 -12.01 16.87
C LEU A 536 13.11 -11.92 16.90
N ASN A 537 12.49 -12.86 16.21
CA ASN A 537 11.04 -12.97 16.17
C ASN A 537 10.61 -14.30 16.80
N VAL A 538 9.55 -14.30 17.58
CA VAL A 538 9.00 -15.46 18.25
C VAL A 538 7.48 -15.47 18.07
N LEU A 539 6.94 -16.60 17.61
CA LEU A 539 5.52 -16.86 17.55
C LEU A 539 5.22 -18.11 18.39
N TYR A 540 4.15 -18.09 19.15
CA TYR A 540 3.67 -19.22 19.93
C TYR A 540 2.22 -19.53 19.56
N HIS A 541 1.98 -20.71 19.01
CA HIS A 541 0.66 -21.21 18.66
C HIS A 541 -0.04 -21.75 19.91
N LEU A 542 -0.86 -20.90 20.56
CA LEU A 542 -1.63 -21.30 21.74
C LEU A 542 -2.66 -22.39 21.32
N THR A 543 -3.39 -22.10 20.24
CA THR A 543 -4.28 -23.00 19.51
C THR A 543 -4.14 -22.77 18.01
N ASP A 544 -4.82 -23.52 17.16
CA ASP A 544 -4.83 -23.32 15.69
C ASP A 544 -5.45 -21.97 15.28
N THR A 545 -6.20 -21.33 16.18
CA THR A 545 -6.88 -20.04 15.94
C THR A 545 -6.34 -18.91 16.81
N TRP A 546 -5.32 -19.14 17.64
CA TRP A 546 -4.83 -18.15 18.58
C TRP A 546 -3.32 -18.18 18.73
N ASN A 547 -2.67 -17.07 18.34
CA ASN A 547 -1.22 -16.90 18.40
C ASN A 547 -0.82 -15.80 19.38
N LEU A 548 0.32 -15.99 20.03
CA LEU A 548 1.06 -14.96 20.75
C LEU A 548 2.34 -14.66 19.96
N TYR A 549 2.74 -13.40 19.85
CA TYR A 549 4.00 -13.05 19.23
C TYR A 549 4.83 -12.07 20.07
N ALA A 550 6.14 -12.15 19.92
CA ALA A 550 7.07 -11.16 20.43
C ALA A 550 8.22 -10.98 19.46
N ASN A 551 8.67 -9.73 19.30
CA ASN A 551 9.85 -9.48 18.48
C ASN A 551 10.74 -8.36 19.03
N THR A 552 11.98 -8.35 18.57
CA THR A 552 12.88 -7.22 18.73
C THR A 552 13.78 -7.11 17.53
N GLU A 553 13.92 -5.89 17.01
CA GLU A 553 14.71 -5.65 15.80
C GLU A 553 15.44 -4.31 15.84
N GLY A 554 16.60 -4.27 15.16
CA GLY A 554 17.30 -3.06 14.81
C GLY A 554 16.82 -2.55 13.44
N SER A 555 16.62 -1.26 13.30
CA SER A 555 16.30 -0.58 12.04
C SER A 555 17.12 0.70 11.89
N PHE A 556 17.20 1.23 10.66
CA PHE A 556 17.98 2.43 10.39
C PHE A 556 17.38 3.30 9.30
N GLY A 557 17.74 4.58 9.31
CA GLY A 557 17.55 5.52 8.21
C GLY A 557 18.89 5.96 7.64
N SER A 558 19.10 5.82 6.33
CA SER A 558 20.34 6.23 5.66
C SER A 558 20.49 7.74 5.67
N VAL A 559 21.74 8.21 5.56
CA VAL A 559 22.05 9.63 5.39
C VAL A 559 21.60 10.12 4.03
N GLN A 560 20.72 11.12 4.02
CA GLN A 560 20.18 11.70 2.78
C GLN A 560 21.15 12.70 2.16
N TYR A 561 21.11 12.88 0.84
CA TYR A 561 21.93 13.87 0.12
C TYR A 561 21.82 15.27 0.72
N SER A 562 20.60 15.70 1.06
CA SER A 562 20.37 17.02 1.67
C SER A 562 20.98 17.18 3.07
N GLN A 563 21.28 16.09 3.76
CA GLN A 563 21.87 16.09 5.10
C GLN A 563 23.41 16.21 5.07
N MET A 564 24.06 15.71 4.01
CA MET A 564 25.52 15.62 3.92
C MET A 564 26.27 16.99 4.03
N PRO A 565 25.74 18.10 3.50
CA PRO A 565 26.36 19.42 3.67
C PRO A 565 26.24 19.97 5.10
N ASN A 566 25.29 19.47 5.88
CA ASN A 566 24.92 20.01 7.18
C ASN A 566 25.68 19.29 8.29
N ARG A 567 26.89 19.76 8.60
CA ARG A 567 27.64 19.32 9.75
C ARG A 567 27.08 19.99 11.00
N VAL A 568 26.32 19.24 11.78
CA VAL A 568 25.96 19.68 13.14
C VAL A 568 27.26 19.68 13.96
N THR A 569 27.74 20.85 14.36
CA THR A 569 28.96 21.04 15.21
C THR A 569 30.28 20.52 14.63
N GLY A 570 30.41 20.37 13.30
CA GLY A 570 31.65 19.93 12.65
C GLY A 570 31.82 18.42 12.48
N ASP A 571 30.94 17.61 13.06
CA ASP A 571 30.95 16.16 12.91
C ASP A 571 30.20 15.72 11.66
N GLU A 572 30.52 14.53 11.13
CA GLU A 572 29.80 13.91 10.05
C GLU A 572 28.37 13.51 10.50
N VAL A 573 27.40 13.68 9.60
CA VAL A 573 26.02 13.20 9.83
C VAL A 573 26.04 11.67 9.84
N LYS A 574 25.51 11.05 10.90
CA LYS A 574 25.46 9.60 11.05
C LYS A 574 24.06 9.08 10.66
N PRO A 575 23.94 7.82 10.22
CA PRO A 575 22.64 7.20 10.01
C PRO A 575 21.76 7.25 11.27
N GLU A 576 20.46 7.47 11.07
CA GLU A 576 19.46 7.29 12.11
C GLU A 576 19.39 5.80 12.52
N LYS A 577 19.18 5.50 13.79
CA LYS A 577 19.03 4.13 14.30
C LYS A 577 17.85 4.02 15.24
N ALA A 578 17.18 2.88 15.19
CA ALA A 578 16.12 2.57 16.13
C ALA A 578 16.18 1.12 16.59
N ARG A 579 15.69 0.88 17.80
CA ARG A 579 15.45 -0.45 18.36
C ARG A 579 13.98 -0.58 18.72
N THR A 580 13.34 -1.58 18.15
CA THR A 580 11.92 -1.89 18.36
C THR A 580 11.79 -3.12 19.22
N TRP A 581 10.81 -3.12 20.13
CA TRP A 581 10.29 -4.29 20.85
C TRP A 581 8.79 -4.33 20.68
N GLU A 582 8.28 -5.51 20.47
CA GLU A 582 6.86 -5.75 20.26
C GLU A 582 6.40 -7.00 21.00
N LEU A 583 5.18 -6.95 21.51
CA LEU A 583 4.49 -8.09 22.12
C LEU A 583 3.01 -7.99 21.74
N GLY A 584 2.44 -9.08 21.26
CA GLY A 584 1.02 -9.06 20.90
C GLY A 584 0.39 -10.44 20.84
N THR A 585 -0.88 -10.43 20.51
CA THR A 585 -1.68 -11.64 20.35
C THR A 585 -2.65 -11.46 19.18
N ARG A 586 -2.90 -12.54 18.48
CA ARG A 586 -3.79 -12.59 17.31
C ARG A 586 -4.70 -13.79 17.39
N TYR A 587 -5.99 -13.54 17.21
CA TYR A 587 -7.04 -14.55 17.18
C TYR A 587 -7.76 -14.50 15.83
N ASP A 588 -7.96 -15.65 15.19
CA ASP A 588 -8.75 -15.78 13.96
C ASP A 588 -9.45 -17.14 13.94
N ASN A 589 -10.78 -17.15 14.01
CA ASN A 589 -11.60 -18.34 13.88
C ASN A 589 -12.54 -18.29 12.64
N GLY A 590 -12.22 -17.41 11.68
CA GLY A 590 -13.04 -17.15 10.50
C GLY A 590 -14.09 -16.07 10.74
N ASN A 591 -14.90 -16.15 11.79
CA ASN A 591 -15.94 -15.16 12.12
C ASN A 591 -15.37 -13.95 12.85
N LEU A 592 -14.44 -14.16 13.77
CA LEU A 592 -13.78 -13.10 14.56
C LEU A 592 -12.29 -13.11 14.24
N ARG A 593 -11.78 -11.99 13.75
CA ARG A 593 -10.36 -11.66 13.68
C ARG A 593 -10.09 -10.53 14.64
N ALA A 594 -9.16 -10.73 15.54
CA ALA A 594 -8.77 -9.72 16.53
C ALA A 594 -7.27 -9.75 16.76
N GLU A 595 -6.67 -8.57 16.84
CA GLU A 595 -5.28 -8.38 17.20
C GLU A 595 -5.15 -7.28 18.25
N ILE A 596 -4.28 -7.50 19.22
CA ILE A 596 -3.80 -6.47 20.14
C ILE A 596 -2.29 -6.61 20.28
N GLY A 597 -1.57 -5.52 20.10
CA GLY A 597 -0.12 -5.45 20.23
C GLY A 597 0.30 -4.23 21.04
N ALA A 598 1.37 -4.40 21.80
CA ALA A 598 2.07 -3.31 22.47
C ALA A 598 3.46 -3.17 21.84
N PHE A 599 3.93 -1.94 21.69
CA PHE A 599 5.23 -1.64 21.11
C PHE A 599 6.02 -0.60 21.90
N LEU A 600 7.34 -0.68 21.76
CA LEU A 600 8.30 0.31 22.24
C LEU A 600 9.38 0.49 21.18
N ILE A 601 9.59 1.73 20.72
CA ILE A 601 10.66 2.13 19.80
C ILE A 601 11.52 3.17 20.52
N ASN A 602 12.80 2.88 20.69
CA ASN A 602 13.80 3.87 21.03
C ASN A 602 14.56 4.26 19.76
N PHE A 603 14.58 5.55 19.46
CA PHE A 603 15.14 6.10 18.26
C PHE A 603 16.29 7.03 18.59
N ASP A 604 17.48 6.73 18.08
CA ASP A 604 18.70 7.49 18.28
C ASP A 604 19.06 8.28 17.02
N ASN A 605 19.67 9.44 17.22
CA ASN A 605 20.11 10.33 16.13
C ASN A 605 19.02 10.70 15.12
N GLN A 606 17.78 10.91 15.58
CA GLN A 606 16.72 11.35 14.71
C GLN A 606 17.00 12.75 14.13
N TYR A 607 16.88 12.90 12.82
CA TYR A 607 17.03 14.18 12.13
C TYR A 607 15.70 14.69 11.62
N ASP A 608 15.49 16.01 11.76
CA ASP A 608 14.38 16.72 11.13
C ASP A 608 14.93 17.83 10.24
N SER A 609 14.19 18.19 9.20
CA SER A 609 14.47 19.42 8.45
C SER A 609 14.19 20.62 9.33
N ASN A 610 15.18 21.53 9.43
CA ASN A 610 14.93 22.85 9.99
C ASN A 610 14.10 23.65 8.98
N GLN A 611 12.95 24.04 9.43
CA GLN A 611 12.01 24.80 8.63
C GLN A 611 12.53 26.19 8.22
N THR A 612 13.52 26.75 8.89
CA THR A 612 13.92 28.14 8.68
C THR A 612 15.13 28.31 7.74
N ASN A 613 16.00 27.31 7.57
CA ASN A 613 17.28 27.49 6.88
C ASN A 613 17.69 26.38 5.91
N ASP A 614 16.80 25.48 5.49
CA ASP A 614 17.15 24.25 4.73
C ASP A 614 18.25 23.40 5.44
N THR A 615 18.44 23.58 6.74
CA THR A 615 19.39 22.81 7.54
C THR A 615 18.73 21.64 8.23
N VAL A 616 19.49 20.62 8.56
CA VAL A 616 19.03 19.49 9.35
C VAL A 616 19.21 19.80 10.83
N ILE A 617 18.16 19.63 11.62
CA ILE A 617 18.23 19.69 13.08
C ILE A 617 18.32 18.26 13.59
N ALA A 618 19.32 17.96 14.42
CA ALA A 618 19.30 16.76 15.23
C ALA A 618 18.17 16.93 16.28
N ARG A 619 17.15 16.08 16.22
CA ARG A 619 16.16 15.93 17.30
C ARG A 619 16.74 15.07 18.42
N GLY A 620 17.78 14.31 18.10
CA GLY A 620 18.46 13.42 19.02
C GLY A 620 17.62 12.17 19.34
N GLU A 621 17.35 11.92 20.61
CA GLU A 621 16.64 10.74 21.06
C GLU A 621 15.13 10.96 21.14
N THR A 622 14.35 10.00 20.64
CA THR A 622 12.90 9.95 20.87
C THR A 622 12.49 8.56 21.33
N ARG A 623 11.35 8.49 22.05
CA ARG A 623 10.72 7.25 22.44
C ARG A 623 9.28 7.23 21.97
N HIS A 624 8.91 6.16 21.28
CA HIS A 624 7.55 5.90 20.83
C HIS A 624 7.07 4.61 21.47
N GLN A 625 5.96 4.68 22.20
CA GLN A 625 5.36 3.52 22.86
C GLN A 625 3.85 3.56 22.73
N GLY A 626 3.22 2.41 22.72
CA GLY A 626 1.78 2.39 22.57
C GLY A 626 1.15 1.01 22.51
N ILE A 627 -0.14 1.03 22.25
CA ILE A 627 -0.98 -0.15 22.07
C ILE A 627 -1.76 0.04 20.77
N GLU A 628 -1.81 -0.99 19.96
CA GLU A 628 -2.56 -1.06 18.71
C GLU A 628 -3.54 -2.23 18.79
N THR A 629 -4.73 -2.05 18.25
CA THR A 629 -5.73 -3.13 18.19
C THR A 629 -6.53 -3.02 16.90
N SER A 630 -6.90 -4.18 16.36
CA SER A 630 -7.85 -4.32 15.27
C SER A 630 -8.83 -5.45 15.57
N VAL A 631 -10.08 -5.28 15.17
CA VAL A 631 -11.15 -6.26 15.30
C VAL A 631 -11.99 -6.24 14.03
N ASN A 632 -12.29 -7.42 13.50
CA ASN A 632 -13.25 -7.63 12.43
C ASN A 632 -14.13 -8.81 12.82
N TYR A 633 -15.44 -8.61 12.88
CA TYR A 633 -16.38 -9.63 13.38
C TYR A 633 -17.60 -9.75 12.48
N ALA A 634 -17.76 -10.92 11.86
CA ALA A 634 -18.97 -11.32 11.18
C ALA A 634 -20.05 -11.68 12.22
N LEU A 635 -21.11 -10.87 12.33
CA LEU A 635 -22.10 -10.98 13.40
C LEU A 635 -22.97 -12.25 13.30
N GLU A 636 -22.94 -12.94 12.18
CA GLU A 636 -23.52 -14.27 12.01
C GLU A 636 -23.01 -15.26 13.08
N GLY A 637 -21.75 -15.10 13.51
CA GLY A 637 -21.17 -15.87 14.61
C GLY A 637 -21.87 -15.68 15.97
N LEU A 638 -22.64 -14.57 16.15
CA LEU A 638 -23.47 -14.35 17.33
C LEU A 638 -24.89 -14.92 17.14
N SER A 639 -25.47 -14.72 15.97
CA SER A 639 -26.83 -15.16 15.65
C SER A 639 -27.05 -15.19 14.13
N PRO A 640 -27.65 -16.26 13.59
CA PRO A 640 -28.00 -16.33 12.17
C PRO A 640 -28.91 -15.18 11.68
N VAL A 641 -29.65 -14.53 12.58
CA VAL A 641 -30.47 -13.34 12.24
C VAL A 641 -29.63 -12.14 11.86
N LEU A 642 -28.35 -12.13 12.27
CA LEU A 642 -27.39 -11.08 11.96
C LEU A 642 -26.46 -11.45 10.78
N ALA A 643 -26.84 -12.47 10.01
CA ALA A 643 -26.09 -12.84 8.80
C ALA A 643 -25.97 -11.63 7.86
N GLY A 644 -24.82 -11.49 7.23
CA GLY A 644 -24.49 -10.38 6.34
C GLY A 644 -24.03 -9.10 7.04
N TYR A 645 -24.10 -8.99 8.36
CA TYR A 645 -23.55 -7.86 9.10
C TYR A 645 -22.13 -8.16 9.57
N ASP A 646 -21.20 -7.26 9.25
CA ASP A 646 -19.83 -7.23 9.76
C ASP A 646 -19.59 -5.93 10.52
N VAL A 647 -18.92 -6.02 11.67
CA VAL A 647 -18.40 -4.86 12.39
C VAL A 647 -16.89 -4.90 12.39
N TYR A 648 -16.27 -3.75 12.19
CA TYR A 648 -14.82 -3.62 12.23
C TYR A 648 -14.40 -2.38 13.01
N ALA A 649 -13.28 -2.49 13.69
CA ALA A 649 -12.69 -1.37 14.42
C ALA A 649 -11.17 -1.48 14.44
N THR A 650 -10.50 -0.33 14.36
CA THR A 650 -9.08 -0.19 14.62
C THR A 650 -8.87 0.93 15.65
N TYR A 651 -7.88 0.75 16.52
CA TYR A 651 -7.52 1.77 17.48
C TYR A 651 -6.03 1.72 17.77
N ALA A 652 -5.43 2.88 17.94
CA ALA A 652 -4.06 3.03 18.39
C ALA A 652 -3.96 4.11 19.48
N PHE A 653 -3.31 3.76 20.57
CA PHE A 653 -2.75 4.70 21.52
C PHE A 653 -1.24 4.81 21.27
N VAL A 654 -0.73 6.02 21.05
CA VAL A 654 0.67 6.29 20.75
C VAL A 654 1.17 7.43 21.61
N ASP A 655 2.14 7.17 22.46
CA ASP A 655 2.86 8.18 23.23
C ASP A 655 4.29 8.32 22.68
N ALA A 656 4.47 9.31 21.79
CA ALA A 656 5.74 9.64 21.15
C ALA A 656 6.32 10.90 21.78
N THR A 657 7.51 10.78 22.39
CA THR A 657 8.12 11.85 23.20
C THR A 657 9.58 12.06 22.87
N ILE A 658 10.00 13.32 22.93
CA ILE A 658 11.41 13.74 22.78
C ILE A 658 12.14 13.39 24.08
N ARG A 659 13.28 12.69 23.97
CA ARG A 659 14.12 12.26 25.11
C ARG A 659 15.44 12.99 25.19
N GLU A 660 15.90 13.58 24.10
CA GLU A 660 17.11 14.38 24.04
C GLU A 660 17.11 15.47 25.09
N ASP A 661 18.24 15.67 25.76
CA ASP A 661 18.41 16.73 26.76
C ASP A 661 18.31 18.12 26.10
N GLY A 662 17.47 18.97 26.67
CA GLY A 662 17.23 20.30 26.13
C GLY A 662 15.84 20.84 26.48
N PRO A 663 15.47 21.99 25.90
CA PRO A 663 14.23 22.69 26.24
C PRO A 663 12.97 21.93 25.82
N ASN A 664 13.08 20.99 24.88
CA ASN A 664 11.95 20.21 24.37
C ASN A 664 11.84 18.80 24.99
N LYS A 665 12.69 18.45 25.98
CA LYS A 665 12.65 17.13 26.62
C LYS A 665 11.29 16.88 27.28
N GLY A 666 10.69 15.74 26.97
CA GLY A 666 9.36 15.34 27.45
C GLY A 666 8.20 15.85 26.60
N ASN A 667 8.44 16.74 25.63
CA ASN A 667 7.42 17.19 24.70
C ASN A 667 7.03 16.06 23.73
N ARG A 668 5.79 16.14 23.22
CA ARG A 668 5.32 15.21 22.19
C ARG A 668 6.03 15.46 20.85
N VAL A 669 6.32 14.39 20.14
CA VAL A 669 6.78 14.47 18.75
C VAL A 669 5.70 15.16 17.91
N PRO A 670 6.03 16.18 17.10
CA PRO A 670 5.05 16.86 16.25
C PRO A 670 4.30 15.92 15.30
N PHE A 671 3.04 16.29 15.01
CA PHE A 671 2.13 15.54 14.14
C PHE A 671 1.84 14.11 14.61
N SER A 672 2.08 13.82 15.88
CA SER A 672 1.71 12.57 16.54
C SER A 672 0.46 12.77 17.40
N SER A 673 -0.66 12.15 17.02
CA SER A 673 -1.86 12.09 17.85
C SER A 673 -1.76 10.94 18.85
N LYS A 674 -2.24 11.15 20.10
CA LYS A 674 -2.22 10.10 21.12
C LYS A 674 -3.25 9.00 20.83
N HIS A 675 -4.39 9.37 20.29
CA HIS A 675 -5.50 8.46 20.05
C HIS A 675 -5.96 8.59 18.60
N LYS A 676 -6.03 7.49 17.88
CA LYS A 676 -6.53 7.41 16.53
C LYS A 676 -7.25 6.09 16.32
N GLY A 677 -8.31 6.09 15.53
CA GLY A 677 -9.00 4.86 15.20
C GLY A 677 -10.08 5.03 14.14
N THR A 678 -10.55 3.89 13.65
CA THR A 678 -11.69 3.77 12.75
C THR A 678 -12.64 2.72 13.28
N MET A 679 -13.93 2.87 13.04
CA MET A 679 -14.92 1.85 13.33
C MET A 679 -16.03 1.91 12.30
N GLY A 680 -16.62 0.78 11.99
CA GLY A 680 -17.71 0.74 11.03
C GLY A 680 -18.52 -0.55 11.09
N VAL A 681 -19.63 -0.51 10.36
CA VAL A 681 -20.50 -1.66 10.12
C VAL A 681 -20.76 -1.74 8.63
N SER A 682 -20.65 -2.94 8.09
CA SER A 682 -21.09 -3.26 6.74
C SER A 682 -22.22 -4.28 6.76
N TYR A 683 -23.06 -4.23 5.75
CA TYR A 683 -24.15 -5.16 5.54
C TYR A 683 -24.14 -5.63 4.10
N THR A 684 -24.16 -6.93 3.89
CA THR A 684 -24.20 -7.56 2.58
C THR A 684 -25.36 -8.55 2.53
N GLU A 685 -26.34 -8.29 1.66
CA GLU A 685 -27.46 -9.18 1.39
C GLU A 685 -27.88 -9.11 -0.07
N GLY A 686 -27.82 -10.26 -0.75
CA GLY A 686 -28.10 -10.32 -2.18
C GLY A 686 -27.25 -9.33 -2.97
N PRO A 687 -27.86 -8.46 -3.81
CA PRO A 687 -27.10 -7.48 -4.61
C PRO A 687 -26.63 -6.25 -3.83
N TRP A 688 -27.07 -6.07 -2.58
CA TRP A 688 -26.79 -4.89 -1.79
C TRP A 688 -25.55 -5.06 -0.92
N LYS A 689 -24.66 -4.05 -0.95
CA LYS A 689 -23.56 -3.89 0.01
C LYS A 689 -23.63 -2.48 0.57
N LEU A 690 -23.87 -2.37 1.88
CA LEU A 690 -23.97 -1.10 2.58
C LEU A 690 -22.80 -0.97 3.55
N ASN A 691 -22.28 0.25 3.72
CA ASN A 691 -21.24 0.56 4.69
C ASN A 691 -21.52 1.88 5.39
N PHE A 692 -21.28 1.90 6.70
CA PHE A 692 -21.26 3.12 7.49
C PHE A 692 -20.05 3.06 8.41
N ASP A 693 -19.21 4.09 8.39
CA ASP A 693 -18.00 4.12 9.21
C ASP A 693 -17.70 5.51 9.77
N SER A 694 -16.84 5.50 10.79
CA SER A 694 -16.29 6.70 11.36
C SER A 694 -14.78 6.57 11.55
N SER A 695 -14.08 7.69 11.45
CA SER A 695 -12.67 7.81 11.79
C SER A 695 -12.47 8.98 12.77
N PHE A 696 -11.54 8.82 13.71
CA PHE A 696 -11.22 9.87 14.66
C PHE A 696 -9.72 9.94 14.94
N GLN A 697 -9.27 11.12 15.32
CA GLN A 697 -7.94 11.34 15.92
C GLN A 697 -7.99 12.46 16.96
N SER A 698 -7.12 12.33 17.97
CA SER A 698 -6.93 13.36 19.00
C SER A 698 -6.05 14.51 18.49
N ASP A 699 -5.92 15.55 19.32
CA ASP A 699 -5.08 16.71 19.03
C ASP A 699 -3.60 16.35 18.83
N GLN A 700 -2.90 17.23 18.11
CA GLN A 700 -1.47 17.16 17.81
C GLN A 700 -0.82 18.54 18.03
N PHE A 701 0.51 18.57 18.04
CA PHE A 701 1.30 19.79 17.94
C PHE A 701 2.04 19.85 16.61
N ALA A 702 2.27 21.06 16.11
CA ALA A 702 2.95 21.26 14.84
C ALA A 702 4.49 21.39 14.99
N ASP A 703 4.98 21.65 16.21
CA ASP A 703 6.40 21.93 16.50
C ASP A 703 6.92 21.19 17.73
N ASN A 704 8.26 21.13 17.89
CA ASN A 704 8.94 20.47 19.00
C ASN A 704 8.71 21.14 20.35
N ALA A 705 8.40 22.43 20.37
CA ALA A 705 8.11 23.17 21.60
C ALA A 705 6.70 22.88 22.13
N ASN A 706 5.86 22.17 21.36
CA ASN A 706 4.47 21.92 21.64
C ASN A 706 3.68 23.23 21.86
N THR A 707 3.92 24.20 21.01
CA THR A 707 3.27 25.50 21.04
C THR A 707 1.75 25.31 20.90
N SER A 708 0.99 25.86 21.87
CA SER A 708 -0.47 25.80 21.84
C SER A 708 -1.09 26.99 21.12
N ALA A 709 -0.45 28.16 21.21
CA ALA A 709 -0.89 29.39 20.55
C ALA A 709 -0.67 29.30 19.04
N GLU A 710 -1.64 29.77 18.27
CA GLU A 710 -1.56 29.80 16.81
C GLU A 710 -0.70 30.97 16.35
N SER A 711 0.24 30.71 15.41
CA SER A 711 0.99 31.78 14.73
C SER A 711 0.13 32.44 13.66
N ALA A 712 0.39 33.72 13.37
CA ALA A 712 -0.41 34.48 12.38
C ALA A 712 -0.36 33.86 10.98
N ASP A 713 0.79 33.23 10.62
CA ASP A 713 0.94 32.51 9.35
C ASP A 713 0.28 31.12 9.35
N GLY A 714 -0.29 30.67 10.47
CA GLY A 714 -0.97 29.40 10.61
C GLY A 714 -0.05 28.17 10.66
N SER A 715 1.29 28.33 10.68
CA SER A 715 2.23 27.22 10.61
C SER A 715 2.45 26.52 11.95
N THR A 716 2.34 27.22 13.09
CA THR A 716 2.50 26.68 14.43
C THR A 716 1.21 26.76 15.23
N GLY A 717 1.16 26.01 16.33
CA GLY A 717 0.01 25.91 17.19
C GLY A 717 -0.58 24.52 17.28
N LYS A 718 -1.47 24.33 18.24
CA LYS A 718 -2.17 23.06 18.42
C LYS A 718 -3.07 22.76 17.21
N ILE A 719 -3.07 21.51 16.76
CA ILE A 719 -3.96 20.98 15.73
C ILE A 719 -5.10 20.26 16.45
N PRO A 720 -6.36 20.71 16.32
CA PRO A 720 -7.49 20.10 17.00
C PRO A 720 -7.76 18.67 16.54
N GLY A 721 -8.26 17.83 17.44
CA GLY A 721 -8.78 16.52 17.10
C GLY A 721 -10.14 16.62 16.39
N TYR A 722 -10.47 15.55 15.64
CA TYR A 722 -11.73 15.48 14.91
C TYR A 722 -12.27 14.04 14.83
N MET A 723 -13.55 13.94 14.47
CA MET A 723 -14.24 12.69 14.14
C MET A 723 -15.07 12.93 12.87
N LEU A 724 -14.95 12.01 11.92
CA LEU A 724 -15.63 12.04 10.63
C LEU A 724 -16.50 10.80 10.48
N PHE A 725 -17.57 10.92 9.70
CA PHE A 725 -18.48 9.83 9.39
C PHE A 725 -18.68 9.74 7.89
N SER A 726 -18.75 8.50 7.37
CA SER A 726 -18.93 8.23 5.94
C SER A 726 -19.93 7.10 5.74
N THR A 727 -20.57 7.07 4.57
CA THR A 727 -21.49 6.01 4.18
C THR A 727 -21.39 5.70 2.71
N ARG A 728 -21.70 4.43 2.35
CA ARG A 728 -21.72 3.94 0.99
C ARG A 728 -22.82 2.91 0.82
N ALA A 729 -23.51 2.95 -0.30
CA ALA A 729 -24.41 1.92 -0.78
C ALA A 729 -23.97 1.47 -2.17
N ASN A 730 -23.84 0.17 -2.37
CA ASN A 730 -23.50 -0.46 -3.63
C ASN A 730 -24.56 -1.45 -4.03
N TYR A 731 -24.92 -1.48 -5.31
CA TYR A 731 -25.83 -2.44 -5.92
C TYR A 731 -25.14 -3.18 -7.05
N ASP A 732 -25.12 -4.51 -6.96
CA ASP A 732 -24.58 -5.42 -7.95
C ASP A 732 -25.71 -5.92 -8.86
N PHE A 733 -25.67 -5.60 -10.15
CA PHE A 733 -26.67 -6.01 -11.12
C PHE A 733 -26.47 -7.45 -11.62
N GLY A 734 -25.37 -8.09 -11.23
CA GLY A 734 -25.02 -9.46 -11.53
C GLY A 734 -24.60 -9.72 -12.98
N PRO A 735 -24.34 -10.98 -13.33
CA PRO A 735 -23.71 -11.35 -14.59
C PRO A 735 -24.58 -11.06 -15.83
N GLN A 736 -25.89 -10.90 -15.68
CA GLN A 736 -26.78 -10.55 -16.79
C GLN A 736 -26.49 -9.16 -17.38
N LEU A 737 -25.86 -8.28 -16.60
CA LEU A 737 -25.42 -6.95 -17.00
C LEU A 737 -23.88 -6.81 -16.88
N SER A 738 -23.14 -7.88 -17.19
CA SER A 738 -21.66 -7.88 -17.16
C SER A 738 -21.11 -7.44 -15.80
N ASP A 739 -21.67 -7.99 -14.72
CA ASP A 739 -21.34 -7.66 -13.33
C ASP A 739 -21.25 -6.12 -13.11
N LEU A 740 -22.23 -5.41 -13.68
CA LEU A 740 -22.33 -3.97 -13.46
C LEU A 740 -22.59 -3.71 -11.98
N ASN A 741 -21.68 -2.97 -11.35
CA ASN A 741 -21.84 -2.47 -10.00
C ASN A 741 -22.01 -0.96 -10.02
N VAL A 742 -22.98 -0.45 -9.27
CA VAL A 742 -23.20 0.98 -9.08
C VAL A 742 -23.18 1.30 -7.60
N ALA A 743 -22.34 2.24 -7.20
CA ALA A 743 -22.27 2.70 -5.83
C ALA A 743 -22.47 4.19 -5.72
N VAL A 744 -23.10 4.62 -4.65
CA VAL A 744 -23.20 6.02 -4.21
C VAL A 744 -22.67 6.12 -2.79
N GLY A 745 -21.98 7.21 -2.49
CA GLY A 745 -21.46 7.39 -1.14
C GLY A 745 -21.28 8.86 -0.77
N MET A 746 -21.07 9.06 0.52
CA MET A 746 -20.85 10.38 1.09
C MET A 746 -19.76 10.28 2.17
N LYS A 747 -18.71 11.07 2.02
CA LYS A 747 -17.65 11.26 3.01
C LYS A 747 -17.95 12.51 3.85
N ASN A 748 -17.49 12.52 5.11
CA ASN A 748 -17.70 13.63 6.05
C ASN A 748 -19.17 14.11 6.08
N ILE A 749 -20.10 13.20 6.36
CA ILE A 749 -21.56 13.41 6.28
C ILE A 749 -22.02 14.68 7.02
N PHE A 750 -21.42 14.95 8.19
CA PHE A 750 -21.79 16.08 9.04
C PHE A 750 -21.05 17.37 8.68
N ASN A 751 -20.28 17.38 7.59
CA ASN A 751 -19.49 18.54 7.13
C ASN A 751 -18.60 19.12 8.25
N ARG A 752 -17.96 18.24 9.03
CA ARG A 752 -17.04 18.66 10.09
C ARG A 752 -15.85 19.37 9.47
N GLN A 753 -15.66 20.64 9.78
CA GLN A 753 -14.46 21.37 9.41
C GLN A 753 -13.30 20.96 10.31
N TYR A 754 -12.19 20.57 9.69
CA TYR A 754 -10.94 20.21 10.35
C TYR A 754 -9.77 20.63 9.49
N TYR A 755 -8.58 20.68 10.08
CA TYR A 755 -7.37 21.08 9.37
C TYR A 755 -6.14 20.40 9.96
N THR A 756 -5.06 20.39 9.18
CA THR A 756 -3.69 20.16 9.63
C THR A 756 -2.84 21.40 9.39
N ARG A 757 -1.53 21.33 9.65
CA ARG A 757 -0.60 22.43 9.42
C ARG A 757 0.53 21.96 8.52
N SER A 758 1.24 22.89 7.89
CA SER A 758 2.37 22.58 7.03
C SER A 758 3.50 21.85 7.75
N PHE A 759 4.11 20.91 7.05
CA PHE A 759 5.40 20.28 7.48
C PHE A 759 6.63 21.08 7.02
N ASP A 760 6.47 21.96 6.06
CA ASP A 760 7.54 22.66 5.35
C ASP A 760 7.40 24.17 5.45
N ASP A 761 8.52 24.87 5.47
CA ASP A 761 8.61 26.33 5.44
C ASP A 761 8.12 26.94 4.13
N ASN A 762 8.26 26.20 3.05
CA ASN A 762 7.99 26.72 1.71
C ASN A 762 6.51 26.96 1.44
N ASN A 763 5.64 26.37 2.26
CA ASN A 763 4.19 26.41 2.07
C ASN A 763 3.46 26.43 3.42
N ARG A 764 3.88 27.40 4.25
CA ARG A 764 3.38 27.57 5.63
C ARG A 764 1.89 27.79 5.66
N GLY A 765 1.26 27.30 6.70
CA GLY A 765 -0.12 27.60 7.00
C GLY A 765 -0.97 26.40 7.40
N LYS A 766 -2.26 26.67 7.44
CA LYS A 766 -3.33 25.70 7.70
C LYS A 766 -3.75 25.04 6.39
N TYR A 767 -4.00 23.74 6.43
CA TYR A 767 -4.53 22.95 5.33
C TYR A 767 -5.89 22.40 5.74
N VAL A 768 -6.95 22.88 5.11
CA VAL A 768 -8.31 22.40 5.36
C VAL A 768 -8.43 20.95 4.89
N GLY A 769 -9.07 20.12 5.72
CA GLY A 769 -9.42 18.76 5.34
C GLY A 769 -10.64 18.69 4.44
N GLU A 770 -10.91 17.51 3.91
CA GLU A 770 -12.02 17.21 3.00
C GLU A 770 -13.38 17.58 3.63
N PRO A 771 -14.18 18.47 3.01
CA PRO A 771 -15.53 18.77 3.48
C PRO A 771 -16.47 17.60 3.18
N ARG A 772 -17.79 17.81 3.29
CA ARG A 772 -18.76 16.83 2.82
C ARG A 772 -18.58 16.62 1.32
N THR A 773 -18.22 15.38 0.94
CA THR A 773 -17.99 14.97 -0.44
C THR A 773 -18.96 13.88 -0.80
N VAL A 774 -19.61 13.98 -1.96
CA VAL A 774 -20.50 12.97 -2.51
C VAL A 774 -19.85 12.35 -3.75
N TYR A 775 -20.05 11.05 -3.96
CA TYR A 775 -19.50 10.37 -5.13
C TYR A 775 -20.44 9.32 -5.69
N VAL A 776 -20.27 9.06 -6.98
CA VAL A 776 -20.88 7.95 -7.70
C VAL A 776 -19.79 7.13 -8.35
N GLN A 777 -19.87 5.82 -8.21
CA GLN A 777 -18.95 4.87 -8.82
C GLN A 777 -19.72 3.87 -9.65
N THR A 778 -19.16 3.52 -10.82
CA THR A 778 -19.61 2.40 -11.65
C THR A 778 -18.44 1.51 -11.98
N SER A 779 -18.65 0.19 -11.99
CA SER A 779 -17.65 -0.78 -12.46
C SER A 779 -18.33 -1.93 -13.21
N VAL A 780 -17.61 -2.52 -14.16
CA VAL A 780 -18.05 -3.65 -14.99
C VAL A 780 -16.94 -4.69 -15.08
N ALA A 781 -17.33 -5.97 -15.25
CA ALA A 781 -16.42 -7.07 -15.51
C ALA A 781 -16.98 -7.96 -16.65
N PHE A 782 -16.05 -8.38 -17.56
CA PHE A 782 -16.36 -9.24 -18.71
C PHE A 782 -15.39 -10.43 -18.74
#